data_457593755c44f36db15fe9eaaf68cf52
#
_entry.id   457593755c44f36db15fe9eaaf68cf52
#
_cell.length_a   1.000
_cell.length_b   1.000
_cell.length_c   1.000
_cell.angle_alpha   90.00
_cell.angle_beta   90.00
_cell.angle_gamma   90.00
#
_symmetry.space_group_name_H-M   'P 1'
#
loop_
_entity.id
_entity.type
_entity.pdbx_description
1 polymer ?
#
loop_
_entity_poly.entity_id
_entity_poly.type
_entity_poly.pdbx_seq_one_letter_code
_entity_poly.pdbx_strand_id
1 'polypeptide(L)'
;MSKAKLLVEKKNSSGGVTERFPAKIITAHVKNDGDRAVDSAEFLIPISSEVNEGDVIKYIQDDVDTTSLIGLWNFNGSTRDESGYDNDGNDGTHTATLNETNTYNNDAASSGALYNEYTRDNKVVLIINGNSEFVTIPNKTHLVTGNPNVLNFSGMFDIFLRFENSGVPDNIEFIFSKRSATTGIEIAYDASHHILVHITSSSSTSTITGTTDTEGTMPLVRIRRNAAGLVQLFVNGVEEGTAITNTTDLTVTSNGFFGADYQGNGVGDELHLAMLRIYKDNLSDSDADILLNHFRHAFTMKFEGTVWKIENKIKNKRIHCKGVNKILTETIISKQVLESRDESSTSNGSDNIFMGLGLSEILQQILDIIDPGYLVTDKDSAPNTMGNFIAYGNLLANLQVMLLRDNNQFYTLPRKVIMIDPVNTTTNYIFVHGKGYEISSSGTDDSTVLNDITLKTTDSFRTRTESPTATGTNDYVLTKEPAVITRVLDGTTVLNYVASGSGSPSYTYDHFTKTVNLNSAASGTVSIEYTYSDSSLYLAPSTDASSIAKYGRKSKQISPMGLHGTSNLSLIVTNFKDDNKEANERISIRAPLLLNSIRINHEIQVKNDIIGINITTGQSNPSIQIKSIEWFYPEGRTIINAGEHKFDSFDIDKFTA
;
A
#
# COMPACT_ATOMS: atom_id res chain seq x y z
N MET A 1 5.02 0.40 -28.96
CA MET A 1 5.08 -0.93 -28.32
C MET A 1 5.47 -0.70 -26.88
N SER A 2 4.74 -1.25 -25.93
CA SER A 2 5.13 -1.15 -24.52
C SER A 2 6.53 -1.75 -24.30
N LYS A 3 7.26 -1.16 -23.40
CA LYS A 3 8.62 -1.57 -23.03
C LYS A 3 8.57 -2.27 -21.68
N ALA A 4 9.30 -3.36 -21.51
CA ALA A 4 9.21 -4.17 -20.31
C ALA A 4 10.58 -4.66 -19.84
N LYS A 5 10.72 -4.78 -18.53
CA LYS A 5 11.91 -5.27 -17.83
C LYS A 5 11.49 -6.34 -16.82
N LEU A 6 12.22 -7.44 -16.80
CA LEU A 6 12.08 -8.51 -15.81
C LEU A 6 13.36 -8.58 -15.00
N LEU A 7 13.27 -8.38 -13.71
CA LEU A 7 14.37 -8.59 -12.77
C LEU A 7 14.13 -9.86 -11.98
N VAL A 8 15.19 -10.64 -11.86
CA VAL A 8 15.21 -11.87 -11.08
C VAL A 8 16.13 -11.67 -9.89
N GLU A 9 15.65 -11.99 -8.70
CA GLU A 9 16.43 -11.95 -7.47
C GLU A 9 16.56 -13.35 -6.91
N LYS A 10 17.78 -13.80 -6.74
CA LYS A 10 18.09 -15.05 -6.03
C LYS A 10 18.23 -14.80 -4.56
N LYS A 11 17.64 -15.67 -3.76
CA LYS A 11 17.76 -15.64 -2.29
C LYS A 11 18.58 -16.80 -1.78
N ASN A 12 19.32 -16.56 -0.70
CA ASN A 12 19.97 -17.63 0.07
C ASN A 12 18.95 -18.32 0.99
N SER A 13 19.41 -19.35 1.71
CA SER A 13 18.59 -20.10 2.65
C SER A 13 18.06 -19.27 3.84
N SER A 14 18.64 -18.12 4.12
CA SER A 14 18.19 -17.16 5.15
C SER A 14 17.30 -16.05 4.59
N GLY A 15 16.91 -16.12 3.30
CA GLY A 15 16.04 -15.14 2.65
C GLY A 15 16.75 -13.88 2.13
N GLY A 16 18.04 -13.71 2.38
CA GLY A 16 18.82 -12.59 1.87
C GLY A 16 19.04 -12.67 0.36
N VAL A 17 18.91 -11.56 -0.36
CA VAL A 17 19.18 -11.48 -1.79
C VAL A 17 20.68 -11.64 -2.02
N THR A 18 21.08 -12.63 -2.84
CA THR A 18 22.49 -12.91 -3.16
C THR A 18 22.87 -12.43 -4.54
N GLU A 19 21.93 -12.40 -5.45
CA GLU A 19 22.17 -12.00 -6.84
C GLU A 19 20.90 -11.36 -7.43
N ARG A 20 21.09 -10.38 -8.31
CA ARG A 20 20.01 -9.74 -9.07
C ARG A 20 20.46 -9.57 -10.51
N PHE A 21 19.65 -10.02 -11.47
CA PHE A 21 19.96 -9.89 -12.89
C PHE A 21 18.71 -9.67 -13.73
N PRO A 22 18.83 -8.96 -14.86
CA PRO A 22 17.76 -8.83 -15.83
C PRO A 22 17.59 -10.11 -16.63
N ALA A 23 16.35 -10.55 -16.84
CA ALA A 23 16.03 -11.66 -17.72
C ALA A 23 15.29 -11.16 -18.97
N LYS A 24 15.59 -11.78 -20.11
CA LYS A 24 14.89 -11.48 -21.37
C LYS A 24 13.46 -12.05 -21.31
N ILE A 25 12.48 -11.23 -21.65
CA ILE A 25 11.08 -11.64 -21.74
C ILE A 25 10.71 -11.89 -23.20
N ILE A 26 9.94 -12.95 -23.45
CA ILE A 26 9.30 -13.22 -24.74
C ILE A 26 7.84 -12.79 -24.67
N THR A 27 7.11 -13.27 -23.67
CA THR A 27 5.75 -12.81 -23.35
C THR A 27 5.56 -12.70 -21.85
N ALA A 28 4.64 -11.84 -21.44
CA ALA A 28 4.16 -11.76 -20.07
C ALA A 28 2.64 -11.61 -20.05
N HIS A 29 2.02 -12.27 -19.09
CA HIS A 29 0.64 -12.09 -18.70
C HIS A 29 0.63 -11.91 -17.18
N VAL A 30 0.23 -10.73 -16.73
CA VAL A 30 0.17 -10.37 -15.33
C VAL A 30 -1.27 -10.09 -14.97
N LYS A 31 -1.75 -10.70 -13.92
CA LYS A 31 -3.09 -10.50 -13.38
C LYS A 31 -2.98 -10.00 -11.95
N ASN A 32 -3.54 -8.83 -11.73
CA ASN A 32 -3.76 -8.28 -10.41
C ASN A 32 -5.24 -8.49 -10.07
N ASP A 33 -5.50 -9.27 -9.03
CA ASP A 33 -6.83 -9.51 -8.48
C ASP A 33 -6.98 -8.70 -7.19
N GLY A 34 -8.12 -8.03 -7.01
CA GLY A 34 -8.43 -7.29 -5.82
C GLY A 34 -8.51 -8.16 -4.55
N ASP A 35 -9.38 -7.84 -3.68
CA ASP A 35 -9.49 -8.33 -2.31
C ASP A 35 -9.71 -9.85 -2.12
N ARG A 36 -9.75 -10.65 -3.20
CA ARG A 36 -10.18 -12.06 -3.14
C ARG A 36 -9.14 -13.09 -3.57
N ALA A 37 -8.16 -12.70 -4.36
CA ALA A 37 -7.21 -13.64 -4.94
C ALA A 37 -5.77 -13.16 -4.85
N VAL A 38 -4.86 -14.09 -4.98
CA VAL A 38 -3.43 -13.81 -5.06
C VAL A 38 -3.11 -13.30 -6.45
N ASP A 39 -2.42 -12.16 -6.54
CA ASP A 39 -1.86 -11.69 -7.80
C ASP A 39 -1.01 -12.79 -8.44
N SER A 40 -1.11 -12.92 -9.74
CA SER A 40 -0.41 -13.94 -10.48
C SER A 40 0.27 -13.41 -11.72
N ALA A 41 1.35 -14.05 -12.13
CA ALA A 41 2.00 -13.75 -13.37
C ALA A 41 2.54 -15.00 -14.06
N GLU A 42 2.49 -14.97 -15.38
CA GLU A 42 3.08 -15.99 -16.24
C GLU A 42 4.04 -15.32 -17.22
N PHE A 43 5.28 -15.78 -17.26
CA PHE A 43 6.30 -15.28 -18.18
C PHE A 43 6.85 -16.40 -19.05
N LEU A 44 6.98 -16.14 -20.35
CA LEU A 44 7.73 -16.97 -21.26
C LEU A 44 9.12 -16.33 -21.43
N ILE A 45 10.17 -17.08 -21.09
CA ILE A 45 11.57 -16.63 -21.13
C ILE A 45 12.44 -17.65 -21.89
N PRO A 46 13.62 -17.28 -22.40
CA PRO A 46 14.53 -18.23 -23.02
C PRO A 46 14.94 -19.35 -22.05
N ILE A 47 15.14 -20.56 -22.58
CA ILE A 47 15.55 -21.73 -21.76
C ILE A 47 16.89 -21.52 -21.05
N SER A 48 17.77 -20.69 -21.62
CA SER A 48 19.07 -20.35 -21.05
C SER A 48 19.00 -19.39 -19.85
N SER A 49 17.83 -18.82 -19.54
CA SER A 49 17.70 -17.92 -18.38
C SER A 49 17.85 -18.71 -17.07
N GLU A 50 18.65 -18.19 -16.14
CA GLU A 50 18.97 -18.84 -14.86
C GLU A 50 17.92 -18.54 -13.78
N VAL A 51 16.65 -18.85 -14.06
CA VAL A 51 15.53 -18.68 -13.13
C VAL A 51 15.14 -20.03 -12.54
N ASN A 52 14.97 -20.07 -11.22
CA ASN A 52 14.62 -21.25 -10.45
C ASN A 52 13.34 -21.02 -9.63
N GLU A 53 12.72 -22.10 -9.14
CA GLU A 53 11.64 -22.03 -8.17
C GLU A 53 12.17 -21.39 -6.87
N GLY A 54 11.38 -20.52 -6.27
CA GLY A 54 11.78 -19.73 -5.10
C GLY A 54 12.42 -18.37 -5.42
N ASP A 55 12.89 -18.14 -6.66
CA ASP A 55 13.40 -16.82 -7.06
C ASP A 55 12.28 -15.77 -7.01
N VAL A 56 12.64 -14.53 -6.67
CA VAL A 56 11.72 -13.39 -6.70
C VAL A 56 11.79 -12.72 -8.06
N ILE A 57 10.62 -12.43 -8.61
CA ILE A 57 10.45 -11.76 -9.90
C ILE A 57 9.86 -10.38 -9.66
N LYS A 58 10.48 -9.35 -10.26
CA LYS A 58 9.95 -8.01 -10.36
C LYS A 58 9.73 -7.68 -11.83
N TYR A 59 8.50 -7.37 -12.18
CA TYR A 59 8.11 -7.07 -13.56
C TYR A 59 7.64 -5.64 -13.69
N ILE A 60 8.29 -4.91 -14.58
CA ILE A 60 8.06 -3.50 -14.88
C ILE A 60 7.62 -3.41 -16.33
N GLN A 61 6.52 -2.71 -16.59
CA GLN A 61 6.02 -2.48 -17.94
C GLN A 61 5.50 -1.05 -18.05
N ASP A 62 5.97 -0.31 -19.06
CA ASP A 62 5.58 1.08 -19.31
C ASP A 62 5.51 1.34 -20.82
N ASP A 63 4.96 2.47 -21.19
CA ASP A 63 5.03 3.02 -22.56
C ASP A 63 6.36 3.70 -22.83
N VAL A 64 7.06 4.11 -21.76
CA VAL A 64 8.40 4.72 -21.78
C VAL A 64 9.48 3.66 -21.58
N ASP A 65 10.70 3.93 -22.06
CA ASP A 65 11.82 3.01 -21.89
C ASP A 65 12.13 2.78 -20.40
N THR A 66 12.11 1.50 -20.00
CA THR A 66 12.41 1.07 -18.64
C THR A 66 13.78 0.44 -18.51
N THR A 67 14.54 0.28 -19.60
CA THR A 67 15.81 -0.47 -19.60
C THR A 67 16.90 0.26 -18.82
N SER A 68 16.96 1.57 -18.92
CA SER A 68 17.91 2.42 -18.20
C SER A 68 17.35 3.03 -16.90
N LEU A 69 16.11 2.70 -16.53
CA LEU A 69 15.47 3.15 -15.30
C LEU A 69 16.20 2.56 -14.08
N ILE A 70 16.71 3.41 -13.19
CA ILE A 70 17.46 3.03 -12.00
C ILE A 70 16.83 3.50 -10.68
N GLY A 71 15.86 4.39 -10.72
CA GLY A 71 15.07 4.83 -9.58
C GLY A 71 13.68 5.25 -10.02
N LEU A 72 12.65 4.84 -9.27
CA LEU A 72 11.26 5.18 -9.51
C LEU A 72 10.48 5.21 -8.20
N TRP A 73 10.05 6.39 -7.83
CA TRP A 73 9.15 6.61 -6.69
C TRP A 73 7.89 7.29 -7.21
N ASN A 74 6.76 6.62 -7.04
CA ASN A 74 5.46 7.15 -7.44
C ASN A 74 4.73 7.83 -6.26
N PHE A 75 5.24 7.73 -5.05
CA PHE A 75 4.69 8.30 -3.82
C PHE A 75 3.18 8.04 -3.63
N ASN A 76 2.72 6.89 -4.08
CA ASN A 76 1.32 6.47 -4.05
C ASN A 76 0.97 5.65 -2.80
N GLY A 77 1.38 6.11 -1.64
CA GLY A 77 1.24 5.46 -0.35
C GLY A 77 2.50 4.73 0.11
N SER A 78 3.64 4.99 -0.56
CA SER A 78 4.92 4.37 -0.23
C SER A 78 6.08 5.22 -0.72
N THR A 79 7.18 5.20 0.03
CA THR A 79 8.49 5.74 -0.38
C THR A 79 9.38 4.67 -1.02
N ARG A 80 8.82 3.54 -1.44
CA ARG A 80 9.57 2.41 -2.01
C ARG A 80 9.86 2.63 -3.49
N ASP A 81 11.08 2.25 -3.86
CA ASP A 81 11.56 2.31 -5.25
C ASP A 81 10.94 1.19 -6.09
N GLU A 82 10.14 1.55 -7.07
CA GLU A 82 9.50 0.65 -8.02
C GLU A 82 10.35 0.34 -9.26
N SER A 83 11.59 0.86 -9.36
CA SER A 83 12.51 0.54 -10.45
C SER A 83 13.02 -0.91 -10.40
N GLY A 84 12.80 -1.57 -9.28
CA GLY A 84 13.27 -2.92 -8.98
C GLY A 84 14.68 -2.97 -8.38
N TYR A 85 15.31 -1.83 -8.12
CA TYR A 85 16.65 -1.78 -7.53
C TYR A 85 16.65 -1.56 -6.02
N ASP A 86 15.49 -1.41 -5.40
CA ASP A 86 15.32 -1.29 -3.94
C ASP A 86 16.06 -0.08 -3.32
N ASN A 87 16.06 1.05 -4.03
CA ASN A 87 16.47 2.32 -3.46
C ASN A 87 15.37 2.89 -2.56
N ASP A 88 14.77 2.03 -1.74
CA ASP A 88 13.67 2.42 -0.88
C ASP A 88 14.07 3.59 -0.01
N GLY A 89 13.24 4.60 -0.01
CA GLY A 89 13.31 5.66 0.97
C GLY A 89 13.23 5.02 2.35
N ASN A 90 14.09 5.45 3.25
CA ASN A 90 14.12 4.91 4.58
C ASN A 90 13.02 5.61 5.38
N ASP A 91 11.95 4.92 5.62
CA ASP A 91 10.80 5.34 6.33
C ASP A 91 10.71 4.80 7.78
N GLY A 92 11.79 4.88 8.53
CA GLY A 92 11.85 4.61 9.96
C GLY A 92 11.84 3.14 10.35
N THR A 93 11.38 2.54 11.28
CA THR A 93 11.56 1.23 11.89
C THR A 93 10.88 0.08 11.18
N HIS A 94 10.23 0.27 10.26
CA HIS A 94 10.21 -0.20 8.96
C HIS A 94 11.01 0.69 8.08
N THR A 95 11.64 1.32 8.70
CA THR A 95 12.48 2.44 9.01
C THR A 95 12.60 3.50 7.95
N ALA A 96 11.58 4.16 7.56
CA ALA A 96 11.69 5.56 7.32
C ALA A 96 11.07 6.16 8.55
N THR A 97 11.80 6.80 9.33
CA THR A 97 11.22 7.79 10.17
C THR A 97 10.63 8.81 9.20
N LEU A 98 9.40 8.55 8.78
CA LEU A 98 8.46 9.62 8.64
C LEU A 98 8.51 10.26 10.01
N ASN A 99 9.32 11.29 10.15
CA ASN A 99 9.39 12.01 11.39
C ASN A 99 8.02 12.62 11.53
N GLU A 100 7.20 11.89 12.21
CA GLU A 100 5.92 12.17 12.85
C GLU A 100 4.72 12.63 12.03
N THR A 101 4.80 13.13 10.77
CA THR A 101 3.59 13.60 10.08
C THR A 101 3.60 13.58 8.56
N ASN A 102 4.43 12.80 7.91
CA ASN A 102 4.27 12.61 6.46
C ASN A 102 2.96 11.87 6.18
N THR A 103 1.94 12.59 5.86
CA THR A 103 0.64 12.03 5.50
C THR A 103 0.57 11.79 4.01
N TYR A 104 0.21 10.56 3.62
CA TYR A 104 -0.22 10.33 2.26
C TYR A 104 -1.63 10.90 2.12
N ASN A 105 -1.79 11.95 1.35
CA ASN A 105 -3.09 12.55 1.13
C ASN A 105 -3.65 12.18 -0.25
N ASN A 106 -4.95 11.93 -0.30
CA ASN A 106 -5.70 11.89 -1.55
C ASN A 106 -6.01 13.32 -1.97
N ASP A 107 -5.03 14.00 -2.53
CA ASP A 107 -5.31 15.31 -3.06
C ASP A 107 -6.18 15.18 -4.33
N ALA A 108 -7.40 15.71 -4.26
CA ALA A 108 -8.22 15.87 -5.43
C ALA A 108 -7.46 16.84 -6.34
N ALA A 109 -6.95 16.35 -7.45
CA ALA A 109 -6.19 17.16 -8.37
C ALA A 109 -6.86 18.48 -8.60
N SER A 110 -6.31 19.51 -8.03
CA SER A 110 -6.61 20.85 -8.47
C SER A 110 -6.36 20.89 -9.96
N SER A 111 -7.36 21.19 -10.76
CA SER A 111 -7.26 21.55 -12.17
C SER A 111 -6.64 20.56 -13.16
N GLY A 112 -6.56 19.30 -12.87
CA GLY A 112 -6.06 18.30 -13.82
C GLY A 112 -6.96 18.06 -15.03
N ALA A 113 -7.52 19.08 -15.61
CA ALA A 113 -8.32 19.05 -16.83
C ALA A 113 -7.54 18.64 -18.09
N LEU A 114 -6.34 18.09 -17.97
CA LEU A 114 -5.53 17.62 -19.09
C LEU A 114 -5.88 16.24 -19.59
N TYR A 115 -6.82 15.57 -18.95
CA TYR A 115 -7.20 14.27 -19.42
C TYR A 115 -8.65 14.23 -19.81
N ASN A 116 -8.79 14.42 -21.09
CA ASN A 116 -9.66 13.57 -21.87
C ASN A 116 -10.65 12.83 -21.01
N GLU A 117 -11.86 12.89 -21.30
CA GLU A 117 -12.92 11.91 -21.07
C GLU A 117 -12.75 10.84 -19.92
N TYR A 118 -11.57 10.71 -19.29
CA TYR A 118 -11.21 9.56 -18.44
C TYR A 118 -10.96 9.86 -16.98
N THR A 119 -10.94 11.12 -16.56
CA THR A 119 -10.15 11.30 -15.37
C THR A 119 -10.59 12.37 -14.41
N ARG A 120 -10.96 11.91 -13.24
CA ARG A 120 -10.65 12.58 -11.99
C ARG A 120 -9.99 11.56 -11.10
N ASP A 121 -8.67 11.57 -11.05
CA ASP A 121 -7.94 10.75 -10.11
C ASP A 121 -7.71 11.52 -8.83
N ASN A 122 -8.02 10.90 -7.71
CA ASN A 122 -7.48 11.31 -6.44
C ASN A 122 -6.00 10.92 -6.47
N LYS A 123 -5.12 11.89 -6.57
CA LYS A 123 -3.68 11.67 -6.48
C LYS A 123 -3.34 11.32 -5.04
N VAL A 124 -2.59 10.26 -4.87
CA VAL A 124 -1.86 10.05 -3.62
C VAL A 124 -0.50 10.72 -3.79
N VAL A 125 -0.15 11.62 -2.92
CA VAL A 125 1.14 12.32 -2.90
C VAL A 125 1.78 12.15 -1.52
N LEU A 126 3.09 12.16 -1.48
CA LEU A 126 3.82 12.26 -0.21
C LEU A 126 3.89 13.73 0.19
N ILE A 127 3.31 14.08 1.32
CA ILE A 127 3.38 15.42 1.88
C ILE A 127 4.53 15.49 2.88
N ILE A 128 5.41 16.46 2.69
CA ILE A 128 6.48 16.80 3.61
C ILE A 128 6.16 18.23 4.11
N ASN A 129 5.90 18.37 5.39
CA ASN A 129 5.41 19.61 5.99
C ASN A 129 6.20 19.97 7.25
N GLY A 130 7.26 20.73 7.07
CA GLY A 130 8.05 21.26 8.20
C GLY A 130 9.54 20.94 8.18
N ASN A 131 10.29 21.75 8.90
CA ASN A 131 11.77 21.80 8.89
C ASN A 131 12.49 20.52 9.35
N SER A 132 11.79 19.55 9.90
CA SER A 132 12.39 18.30 10.38
C SER A 132 11.86 17.06 9.62
N GLU A 133 11.03 17.27 8.62
CA GLU A 133 10.45 16.20 7.84
C GLU A 133 11.22 15.98 6.53
N PHE A 134 11.66 14.78 6.29
CA PHE A 134 12.31 14.38 5.04
C PHE A 134 12.36 12.86 4.94
N VAL A 135 12.59 12.35 3.74
CA VAL A 135 12.80 10.92 3.50
C VAL A 135 14.25 10.68 3.14
N THR A 136 14.91 9.79 3.88
CA THR A 136 16.28 9.37 3.58
C THR A 136 16.26 8.23 2.57
N ILE A 137 17.04 8.34 1.48
CA ILE A 137 17.32 7.27 0.54
C ILE A 137 18.68 6.67 0.88
N PRO A 138 18.73 5.49 1.51
CA PRO A 138 20.00 4.89 1.92
C PRO A 138 20.88 4.62 0.71
N ASN A 139 22.18 4.84 0.86
CA ASN A 139 23.12 4.39 -0.15
C ASN A 139 23.30 2.87 -0.04
N LYS A 140 22.66 2.13 -0.94
CA LYS A 140 22.78 0.67 -0.98
C LYS A 140 23.82 0.26 -2.02
N THR A 141 24.73 -0.63 -1.60
CA THR A 141 25.58 -1.40 -2.53
C THR A 141 24.72 -2.46 -3.22
N HIS A 142 24.65 -2.38 -4.54
CA HIS A 142 23.86 -3.36 -5.29
C HIS A 142 24.60 -4.66 -5.52
N LEU A 143 23.84 -5.75 -5.35
CA LEU A 143 24.25 -7.11 -5.69
C LEU A 143 24.26 -7.40 -7.21
N VAL A 144 24.11 -6.36 -8.05
CA VAL A 144 24.25 -6.51 -9.49
C VAL A 144 25.74 -6.49 -9.85
N THR A 145 26.22 -7.58 -10.41
CA THR A 145 27.61 -7.72 -10.86
C THR A 145 28.02 -6.54 -11.76
N GLY A 146 28.96 -5.74 -11.28
CA GLY A 146 29.55 -4.62 -12.04
C GLY A 146 28.95 -3.23 -11.80
N ASN A 147 28.02 -3.05 -10.86
CA ASN A 147 27.50 -1.71 -10.56
C ASN A 147 27.25 -1.52 -9.05
N PRO A 148 28.23 -1.02 -8.30
CA PRO A 148 28.15 -0.96 -6.84
C PRO A 148 27.17 0.08 -6.29
N ASN A 149 26.78 1.09 -7.07
CA ASN A 149 25.87 2.15 -6.64
C ASN A 149 24.83 2.40 -7.70
N VAL A 150 23.55 2.22 -7.38
CA VAL A 150 22.48 2.36 -8.36
C VAL A 150 22.16 3.79 -8.68
N LEU A 151 22.08 4.66 -7.67
CA LEU A 151 21.94 6.10 -7.91
C LEU A 151 23.31 6.71 -8.24
N ASN A 152 23.85 6.27 -9.37
CA ASN A 152 25.17 6.66 -9.85
C ASN A 152 25.00 7.62 -11.04
N PHE A 153 25.55 8.80 -10.89
CA PHE A 153 25.50 9.87 -11.89
C PHE A 153 26.86 10.07 -12.59
N SER A 154 27.58 8.98 -12.88
CA SER A 154 28.92 9.03 -13.51
C SER A 154 28.89 9.43 -14.98
N GLY A 155 27.80 9.20 -15.69
CA GLY A 155 27.67 9.44 -17.12
C GLY A 155 26.43 10.27 -17.47
N MET A 156 25.79 9.91 -18.56
CA MET A 156 24.48 10.44 -18.93
C MET A 156 23.46 10.11 -17.84
N PHE A 157 22.50 10.97 -17.68
CA PHE A 157 21.31 10.72 -16.87
C PHE A 157 20.13 11.55 -17.35
N ASP A 158 18.94 11.12 -16.97
CA ASP A 158 17.70 11.84 -17.18
C ASP A 158 16.84 11.69 -15.91
N ILE A 159 16.48 12.78 -15.29
CA ILE A 159 15.69 12.83 -14.05
C ILE A 159 14.38 13.52 -14.37
N PHE A 160 13.27 12.88 -14.05
CA PHE A 160 11.92 13.43 -14.16
C PHE A 160 11.28 13.49 -12.78
N LEU A 161 10.73 14.65 -12.47
CA LEU A 161 10.14 14.95 -11.16
C LEU A 161 8.79 15.64 -11.35
N ARG A 162 7.80 15.22 -10.55
CA ARG A 162 6.53 15.94 -10.38
C ARG A 162 6.33 16.23 -8.91
N PHE A 163 6.04 17.46 -8.61
CA PHE A 163 5.77 17.93 -7.26
C PHE A 163 4.88 19.15 -7.31
N GLU A 164 4.26 19.48 -6.19
CA GLU A 164 3.58 20.73 -5.93
C GLU A 164 4.19 21.34 -4.68
N ASN A 165 4.46 22.61 -4.70
CA ASN A 165 4.84 23.38 -3.55
C ASN A 165 3.70 24.33 -3.17
N SER A 166 3.37 24.37 -1.90
CA SER A 166 2.39 25.30 -1.35
C SER A 166 3.02 26.07 -0.20
N GLY A 167 3.01 27.37 -0.28
CA GLY A 167 3.62 28.23 0.72
C GLY A 167 4.51 29.30 0.11
N VAL A 168 5.02 30.21 0.92
CA VAL A 168 5.97 31.24 0.50
C VAL A 168 7.33 30.87 1.09
N PRO A 169 8.24 30.28 0.29
CA PRO A 169 9.53 29.87 0.80
C PRO A 169 10.34 31.09 1.25
N ASP A 170 10.77 31.06 2.49
CA ASP A 170 11.68 32.09 3.02
C ASP A 170 13.10 31.98 2.46
N ASN A 171 13.45 30.79 1.94
CA ASN A 171 14.79 30.43 1.48
C ASN A 171 14.73 29.41 0.31
N ILE A 172 15.87 28.79 -0.01
CA ILE A 172 15.97 27.69 -0.94
C ILE A 172 15.44 26.41 -0.26
N GLU A 173 14.48 25.76 -0.89
CA GLU A 173 13.85 24.54 -0.42
C GLU A 173 14.23 23.34 -1.30
N PHE A 174 14.71 22.26 -0.69
CA PHE A 174 15.24 21.11 -1.41
C PHE A 174 14.16 20.04 -1.66
N ILE A 175 13.98 19.66 -2.90
CA ILE A 175 13.04 18.62 -3.33
C ILE A 175 13.72 17.25 -3.31
N PHE A 176 14.93 17.19 -3.89
CA PHE A 176 15.73 15.98 -3.99
C PHE A 176 17.21 16.32 -3.85
N SER A 177 17.92 15.56 -3.04
CA SER A 177 19.35 15.69 -2.87
C SER A 177 20.03 14.33 -2.97
N LYS A 178 21.06 14.21 -3.81
CA LYS A 178 22.02 13.09 -3.84
C LYS A 178 23.40 13.67 -3.97
N ARG A 179 23.93 14.20 -2.87
CA ARG A 179 25.16 14.99 -2.84
C ARG A 179 25.98 14.68 -1.57
N SER A 180 27.27 14.91 -1.67
CA SER A 180 28.19 15.13 -0.53
C SER A 180 28.62 16.59 -0.49
N ALA A 181 29.44 16.98 0.48
CA ALA A 181 30.00 18.32 0.54
C ALA A 181 30.75 18.75 -0.73
N THR A 182 31.29 17.78 -1.48
CA THR A 182 32.20 18.07 -2.60
C THR A 182 31.65 17.66 -3.97
N THR A 183 30.62 16.82 -4.04
CA THR A 183 30.19 16.22 -5.30
C THR A 183 28.73 15.81 -5.20
N GLY A 184 27.97 15.95 -6.30
CA GLY A 184 26.60 15.43 -6.44
C GLY A 184 25.64 16.40 -7.09
N ILE A 185 24.34 16.08 -6.97
CA ILE A 185 23.23 16.82 -7.54
C ILE A 185 22.17 17.12 -6.48
N GLU A 186 21.60 18.32 -6.53
CA GLU A 186 20.44 18.74 -5.76
C GLU A 186 19.44 19.44 -6.66
N ILE A 187 18.17 19.23 -6.41
CA ILE A 187 17.03 19.88 -7.06
C ILE A 187 16.26 20.61 -5.96
N ALA A 188 16.04 21.90 -6.15
CA ALA A 188 15.41 22.79 -5.18
C ALA A 188 14.52 23.81 -5.91
N TYR A 189 13.85 24.66 -5.15
CA TYR A 189 13.21 25.88 -5.64
C TYR A 189 13.58 27.07 -4.75
N ASP A 190 13.56 28.26 -5.33
CA ASP A 190 13.88 29.51 -4.61
C ASP A 190 12.61 30.19 -4.07
N ALA A 191 12.81 31.35 -3.40
CA ALA A 191 11.73 32.16 -2.85
C ALA A 191 10.72 32.71 -3.88
N SER A 192 11.01 32.57 -5.17
CA SER A 192 10.12 32.91 -6.29
C SER A 192 9.57 31.65 -6.97
N HIS A 193 9.69 30.49 -6.33
CA HIS A 193 9.26 29.17 -6.81
C HIS A 193 9.89 28.73 -8.14
N HIS A 194 11.05 29.32 -8.51
CA HIS A 194 11.82 28.88 -9.66
C HIS A 194 12.65 27.66 -9.34
N ILE A 195 12.69 26.69 -10.23
CA ILE A 195 13.47 25.47 -10.04
C ILE A 195 14.96 25.78 -10.10
N LEU A 196 15.69 25.27 -9.13
CA LEU A 196 17.14 25.33 -9.05
C LEU A 196 17.72 23.92 -9.23
N VAL A 197 18.73 23.78 -10.09
CA VAL A 197 19.52 22.57 -10.22
C VAL A 197 20.96 22.86 -9.84
N HIS A 198 21.38 22.34 -8.70
CA HIS A 198 22.75 22.48 -8.20
C HIS A 198 23.59 21.27 -8.59
N ILE A 199 24.66 21.51 -9.35
CA ILE A 199 25.66 20.51 -9.66
C ILE A 199 26.95 20.86 -8.93
N THR A 200 27.33 20.04 -7.97
CA THR A 200 28.57 20.23 -7.20
C THR A 200 29.64 19.27 -7.71
N SER A 201 30.81 19.81 -7.94
CA SER A 201 31.97 19.07 -8.45
C SER A 201 33.24 19.69 -7.87
N SER A 202 34.06 18.90 -7.20
CA SER A 202 35.27 19.33 -6.54
C SER A 202 35.07 20.54 -5.60
N SER A 203 34.00 20.53 -4.83
CA SER A 203 33.58 21.59 -3.91
C SER A 203 33.11 22.90 -4.57
N SER A 204 32.97 22.94 -5.89
CA SER A 204 32.38 24.07 -6.62
C SER A 204 30.96 23.71 -7.05
N THR A 205 30.01 24.58 -6.82
CA THR A 205 28.62 24.39 -7.21
C THR A 205 28.28 25.31 -8.38
N SER A 206 27.77 24.73 -9.45
CA SER A 206 27.14 25.44 -10.56
C SER A 206 25.64 25.28 -10.48
N THR A 207 24.89 26.35 -10.75
CA THR A 207 23.42 26.35 -10.62
C THR A 207 22.77 26.70 -11.95
N ILE A 208 21.77 25.92 -12.35
CA ILE A 208 20.80 26.30 -13.37
C ILE A 208 19.57 26.83 -12.64
N THR A 209 19.11 28.03 -13.00
CA THR A 209 17.91 28.64 -12.44
C THR A 209 16.83 28.67 -13.51
N GLY A 210 15.69 28.08 -13.25
CA GLY A 210 14.49 28.17 -14.10
C GLY A 210 13.89 29.57 -14.07
N THR A 211 12.91 29.79 -14.91
CA THR A 211 12.21 31.08 -15.05
C THR A 211 10.71 30.98 -14.82
N THR A 212 10.16 29.77 -14.81
CA THR A 212 8.74 29.52 -14.55
C THR A 212 8.49 29.50 -13.05
N ASP A 213 7.54 30.32 -12.58
CA ASP A 213 6.96 30.20 -11.26
C ASP A 213 6.12 28.92 -11.18
N THR A 214 6.46 28.04 -10.25
CA THR A 214 5.81 26.75 -10.06
C THR A 214 4.86 26.68 -8.87
N GLU A 215 4.60 27.81 -8.19
CA GLU A 215 3.70 27.88 -7.04
C GLU A 215 2.29 27.33 -7.37
N GLY A 216 1.79 26.44 -6.50
CA GLY A 216 0.45 25.85 -6.62
C GLY A 216 0.20 25.08 -7.91
N THR A 217 1.27 24.75 -8.65
CA THR A 217 1.19 23.94 -9.87
C THR A 217 1.94 22.62 -9.66
N MET A 218 1.67 21.65 -10.52
CA MET A 218 2.38 20.35 -10.49
C MET A 218 3.15 20.14 -11.81
N PRO A 219 4.26 20.90 -12.01
CA PRO A 219 5.03 20.81 -13.23
C PRO A 219 5.70 19.46 -13.41
N LEU A 220 5.97 19.07 -14.66
CA LEU A 220 6.99 18.07 -14.94
C LEU A 220 8.33 18.79 -15.09
N VAL A 221 9.23 18.52 -14.18
CA VAL A 221 10.62 18.97 -14.24
C VAL A 221 11.48 17.85 -14.81
N ARG A 222 12.29 18.16 -15.82
CA ARG A 222 13.28 17.24 -16.37
C ARG A 222 14.67 17.83 -16.26
N ILE A 223 15.61 17.06 -15.71
CA ILE A 223 17.03 17.41 -15.67
C ILE A 223 17.78 16.35 -16.48
N ARG A 224 18.42 16.77 -17.55
CA ARG A 224 19.10 15.89 -18.48
C ARG A 224 20.59 16.22 -18.55
N ARG A 225 21.45 15.21 -18.41
CA ARG A 225 22.87 15.33 -18.77
C ARG A 225 23.16 14.44 -19.98
N ASN A 226 23.60 15.04 -21.10
CA ASN A 226 23.91 14.29 -22.31
C ASN A 226 25.33 13.71 -22.29
N ALA A 227 25.72 12.98 -23.35
CA ALA A 227 27.02 12.35 -23.48
C ALA A 227 28.20 13.34 -23.49
N ALA A 228 27.97 14.60 -23.88
CA ALA A 228 28.96 15.67 -23.87
C ALA A 228 29.09 16.34 -22.49
N GLY A 229 28.30 15.91 -21.49
CA GLY A 229 28.28 16.49 -20.14
C GLY A 229 27.44 17.77 -20.03
N LEU A 230 26.67 18.14 -21.07
CA LEU A 230 25.76 19.28 -21.00
C LEU A 230 24.56 18.94 -20.13
N VAL A 231 24.38 19.70 -19.05
CA VAL A 231 23.23 19.61 -18.14
C VAL A 231 22.23 20.68 -18.51
N GLN A 232 20.98 20.28 -18.69
CA GLN A 232 19.86 21.12 -19.10
C GLN A 232 18.68 20.92 -18.14
N LEU A 233 17.94 21.98 -17.89
CA LEU A 233 16.67 21.99 -17.15
C LEU A 233 15.52 22.20 -18.11
N PHE A 234 14.45 21.43 -17.97
CA PHE A 234 13.19 21.64 -18.69
C PHE A 234 12.04 21.67 -17.67
N VAL A 235 11.16 22.63 -17.81
CA VAL A 235 9.92 22.72 -17.07
C VAL A 235 8.75 22.59 -18.04
N ASN A 236 7.89 21.61 -17.85
CA ASN A 236 6.79 21.27 -18.76
C ASN A 236 7.21 21.13 -20.23
N GLY A 237 8.40 20.57 -20.47
CA GLY A 237 8.95 20.34 -21.80
C GLY A 237 9.69 21.54 -22.42
N VAL A 238 9.69 22.69 -21.76
CA VAL A 238 10.41 23.89 -22.23
C VAL A 238 11.77 23.97 -21.55
N GLU A 239 12.85 24.14 -22.31
CA GLU A 239 14.18 24.35 -21.76
C GLU A 239 14.27 25.71 -21.06
N GLU A 240 14.79 25.72 -19.85
CA GLU A 240 14.91 26.91 -19.00
C GLU A 240 16.31 27.07 -18.41
N GLY A 241 16.62 28.31 -18.09
CA GLY A 241 17.92 28.69 -17.55
C GLY A 241 19.07 28.50 -18.54
N THR A 242 20.28 28.74 -18.05
CA THR A 242 21.50 28.54 -18.87
C THR A 242 22.08 27.17 -18.60
N ALA A 243 22.13 26.31 -19.61
CA ALA A 243 22.74 25.01 -19.53
C ALA A 243 24.20 25.09 -19.08
N ILE A 244 24.64 24.14 -18.29
CA ILE A 244 26.02 24.06 -17.77
C ILE A 244 26.71 22.81 -18.30
N THR A 245 28.02 22.88 -18.56
CA THR A 245 28.83 21.72 -18.94
C THR A 245 29.51 21.15 -17.70
N ASN A 246 29.23 19.89 -17.39
CA ASN A 246 29.86 19.14 -16.31
C ASN A 246 30.10 17.68 -16.76
N THR A 247 31.35 17.31 -16.90
CA THR A 247 31.76 15.94 -17.28
C THR A 247 32.28 15.12 -16.10
N THR A 248 32.25 15.71 -14.90
CA THR A 248 32.72 15.05 -13.67
C THR A 248 31.78 13.91 -13.28
N ASP A 249 32.34 12.86 -12.70
CA ASP A 249 31.57 11.82 -12.04
C ASP A 249 30.90 12.42 -10.79
N LEU A 250 29.55 12.44 -10.78
CA LEU A 250 28.74 12.97 -9.70
C LEU A 250 28.29 11.90 -8.71
N THR A 251 28.84 10.70 -8.81
CA THR A 251 28.50 9.59 -7.91
C THR A 251 28.97 9.86 -6.50
N VAL A 252 28.07 9.67 -5.54
CA VAL A 252 28.35 9.81 -4.11
C VAL A 252 27.90 8.58 -3.33
N THR A 253 28.62 8.27 -2.28
CA THR A 253 28.31 7.19 -1.33
C THR A 253 27.46 7.64 -0.15
N SER A 254 27.14 8.94 -0.05
CA SER A 254 26.21 9.48 0.95
C SER A 254 24.78 9.03 0.66
N ASN A 255 23.92 9.11 1.68
CA ASN A 255 22.49 8.97 1.49
C ASN A 255 21.94 10.03 0.51
N GLY A 256 20.82 9.76 -0.10
CA GLY A 256 20.00 10.77 -0.77
C GLY A 256 18.84 11.17 0.12
N PHE A 257 18.16 12.26 -0.23
CA PHE A 257 17.04 12.79 0.54
C PHE A 257 15.93 13.30 -0.39
N PHE A 258 14.69 13.14 0.04
CA PHE A 258 13.55 13.90 -0.44
C PHE A 258 13.18 14.91 0.64
N GLY A 259 12.94 16.16 0.26
CA GLY A 259 12.56 17.22 1.18
C GLY A 259 13.68 17.68 2.10
N ALA A 260 14.94 17.45 1.76
CA ALA A 260 16.07 17.95 2.54
C ALA A 260 17.32 18.14 1.67
N ASP A 261 18.25 18.97 2.16
CA ASP A 261 19.59 19.11 1.61
C ASP A 261 20.46 17.87 1.89
N TYR A 262 21.70 17.89 1.42
CA TYR A 262 22.65 16.78 1.63
C TYR A 262 23.09 16.57 3.09
N GLN A 263 22.76 17.48 3.99
CA GLN A 263 23.02 17.38 5.43
C GLN A 263 21.81 16.86 6.22
N GLY A 264 20.65 16.73 5.56
CA GLY A 264 19.40 16.32 6.17
C GLY A 264 18.65 17.48 6.83
N ASN A 265 18.90 18.73 6.39
CA ASN A 265 18.06 19.85 6.79
C ASN A 265 16.82 19.86 5.92
N GLY A 266 15.64 19.69 6.53
CA GLY A 266 14.36 19.60 5.85
C GLY A 266 13.89 20.92 5.25
N VAL A 267 12.83 20.83 4.44
CA VAL A 267 12.11 21.99 3.87
C VAL A 267 11.35 22.76 4.95
N GLY A 268 11.23 24.07 4.79
CA GLY A 268 10.43 24.93 5.68
C GLY A 268 8.95 24.93 5.37
N ASP A 269 8.59 24.70 4.12
CA ASP A 269 7.26 24.77 3.58
C ASP A 269 6.70 23.39 3.18
N GLU A 270 5.43 23.37 2.83
CA GLU A 270 4.73 22.14 2.42
C GLU A 270 5.12 21.75 1.00
N LEU A 271 5.66 20.53 0.84
CA LEU A 271 6.08 19.94 -0.42
C LEU A 271 5.27 18.65 -0.68
N HIS A 272 4.56 18.61 -1.79
CA HIS A 272 3.81 17.44 -2.24
C HIS A 272 4.56 16.73 -3.36
N LEU A 273 5.13 15.56 -3.07
CA LEU A 273 5.84 14.76 -4.06
C LEU A 273 4.91 13.75 -4.72
N ALA A 274 4.79 13.81 -6.02
CA ALA A 274 3.96 12.91 -6.81
C ALA A 274 4.76 11.82 -7.52
N MET A 275 5.93 12.13 -8.07
CA MET A 275 6.76 11.19 -8.81
C MET A 275 8.20 11.66 -8.88
N LEU A 276 9.15 10.71 -8.78
CA LEU A 276 10.53 10.86 -9.23
C LEU A 276 10.94 9.65 -10.05
N ARG A 277 11.52 9.89 -11.24
CA ARG A 277 12.12 8.86 -12.10
C ARG A 277 13.55 9.24 -12.42
N ILE A 278 14.47 8.28 -12.33
CA ILE A 278 15.89 8.46 -12.64
C ILE A 278 16.31 7.40 -13.64
N TYR A 279 16.86 7.84 -14.75
CA TYR A 279 17.39 7.00 -15.82
C TYR A 279 18.90 7.19 -15.94
N LYS A 280 19.62 6.11 -16.24
CA LYS A 280 21.07 6.12 -16.51
C LYS A 280 21.44 6.68 -17.87
N ASP A 281 20.51 6.63 -18.82
CA ASP A 281 20.67 7.14 -20.17
C ASP A 281 19.61 8.19 -20.46
N ASN A 282 19.83 9.02 -21.47
CA ASN A 282 18.82 9.97 -21.86
C ASN A 282 17.66 9.25 -22.55
N LEU A 283 16.47 9.54 -22.12
CA LEU A 283 15.26 9.15 -22.84
C LEU A 283 15.19 9.87 -24.19
N SER A 284 14.57 9.23 -25.17
CA SER A 284 14.17 9.91 -26.40
C SER A 284 13.21 11.05 -26.09
N ASP A 285 13.20 12.09 -26.93
CA ASP A 285 12.27 13.19 -26.73
C ASP A 285 10.81 12.71 -26.84
N SER A 286 10.55 11.70 -27.68
CA SER A 286 9.24 11.04 -27.75
C SER A 286 8.85 10.36 -26.42
N ASP A 287 9.78 9.70 -25.74
CA ASP A 287 9.49 9.10 -24.42
C ASP A 287 9.30 10.19 -23.33
N ALA A 288 10.06 11.28 -23.42
CA ALA A 288 9.89 12.43 -22.54
C ALA A 288 8.52 13.12 -22.75
N ASP A 289 8.07 13.24 -23.99
CA ASP A 289 6.74 13.77 -24.33
C ASP A 289 5.62 12.86 -23.79
N ILE A 290 5.81 11.54 -23.79
CA ILE A 290 4.89 10.62 -23.13
C ILE A 290 4.81 10.93 -21.65
N LEU A 291 5.93 11.09 -20.94
CA LEU A 291 5.93 11.45 -19.53
C LEU A 291 5.32 12.83 -19.26
N LEU A 292 5.51 13.79 -20.16
CA LEU A 292 4.90 15.11 -20.06
C LEU A 292 3.38 15.03 -20.15
N ASN A 293 2.87 14.21 -21.05
CA ASN A 293 1.44 14.05 -21.30
C ASN A 293 0.77 13.06 -20.32
N HIS A 294 1.52 12.13 -19.72
CA HIS A 294 1.02 11.26 -18.69
C HIS A 294 1.14 11.91 -17.31
N PHE A 295 0.15 12.70 -16.97
CA PHE A 295 0.11 13.47 -15.71
C PHE A 295 0.04 12.60 -14.45
N ARG A 296 0.07 11.25 -14.52
CA ARG A 296 -0.36 10.41 -13.44
C ARG A 296 0.65 9.36 -13.03
N HIS A 297 0.49 8.96 -11.78
CA HIS A 297 1.13 7.78 -11.19
C HIS A 297 0.98 6.59 -12.12
N ALA A 298 1.95 6.40 -12.98
CA ALA A 298 2.01 5.18 -13.75
C ALA A 298 2.45 4.07 -12.80
N PHE A 299 1.57 3.12 -12.52
CA PHE A 299 1.94 1.87 -11.87
C PHE A 299 2.83 1.08 -12.81
N THR A 300 4.09 1.45 -12.82
CA THR A 300 5.07 0.92 -13.75
C THR A 300 5.52 -0.47 -13.36
N MET A 301 5.69 -0.73 -12.05
CA MET A 301 5.88 -2.09 -11.56
C MET A 301 4.51 -2.78 -11.49
N LYS A 302 4.30 -3.75 -12.39
CA LYS A 302 3.04 -4.48 -12.51
C LYS A 302 2.97 -5.68 -11.59
N PHE A 303 4.11 -6.24 -11.22
CA PHE A 303 4.15 -7.46 -10.44
C PHE A 303 5.45 -7.59 -9.64
N GLU A 304 5.31 -8.04 -8.42
CA GLU A 304 6.37 -8.60 -7.58
C GLU A 304 5.88 -9.90 -6.95
N GLY A 305 6.66 -10.95 -7.07
CA GLY A 305 6.24 -12.24 -6.51
C GLY A 305 7.30 -13.31 -6.63
N THR A 306 6.94 -14.52 -6.24
CA THR A 306 7.85 -15.67 -6.17
C THR A 306 7.50 -16.68 -7.25
N VAL A 307 8.51 -17.23 -7.91
CA VAL A 307 8.35 -18.35 -8.84
C VAL A 307 7.95 -19.61 -8.06
N TRP A 308 6.78 -20.16 -8.35
CA TRP A 308 6.31 -21.37 -7.68
C TRP A 308 6.28 -22.61 -8.60
N LYS A 309 6.34 -22.40 -9.94
CA LYS A 309 6.36 -23.49 -10.92
C LYS A 309 7.12 -23.07 -12.18
N ILE A 310 7.88 -23.99 -12.73
CA ILE A 310 8.60 -23.83 -14.01
C ILE A 310 8.21 -24.98 -14.95
N GLU A 311 7.82 -24.63 -16.18
CA GLU A 311 7.54 -25.57 -17.26
C GLU A 311 8.60 -25.39 -18.36
N ASN A 312 9.46 -26.39 -18.52
CA ASN A 312 10.48 -26.38 -19.58
C ASN A 312 9.88 -26.81 -20.93
N LYS A 313 10.12 -26.00 -21.95
CA LYS A 313 9.82 -26.27 -23.37
C LYS A 313 11.12 -26.34 -24.15
N ILE A 314 11.09 -26.80 -25.41
CA ILE A 314 12.31 -27.05 -26.22
C ILE A 314 13.25 -25.84 -26.28
N LYS A 315 12.75 -24.62 -26.47
CA LYS A 315 13.55 -23.39 -26.63
C LYS A 315 13.34 -22.37 -25.53
N ASN A 316 12.27 -22.52 -24.80
CA ASN A 316 11.80 -21.54 -23.81
C ASN A 316 11.41 -22.24 -22.53
N LYS A 317 11.30 -21.49 -21.45
CA LYS A 317 10.62 -21.95 -20.25
C LYS A 317 9.50 -20.99 -19.89
N ARG A 318 8.41 -21.55 -19.36
CA ARG A 318 7.30 -20.80 -18.80
C ARG A 318 7.42 -20.82 -17.30
N ILE A 319 7.47 -19.65 -16.70
CA ILE A 319 7.51 -19.49 -15.24
C ILE A 319 6.18 -18.96 -14.76
N HIS A 320 5.66 -19.57 -13.69
CA HIS A 320 4.44 -19.17 -13.03
C HIS A 320 4.80 -18.56 -11.67
N CYS A 321 4.26 -17.39 -11.38
CA CYS A 321 4.57 -16.63 -10.19
C CYS A 321 3.31 -16.33 -9.38
N LYS A 322 3.46 -16.32 -8.05
CA LYS A 322 2.46 -15.82 -7.11
C LYS A 322 2.93 -14.48 -6.54
N GLY A 323 2.03 -13.51 -6.48
CA GLY A 323 2.30 -12.17 -5.96
C GLY A 323 2.67 -12.16 -4.47
N VAL A 324 3.19 -11.04 -4.01
CA VAL A 324 3.56 -10.84 -2.61
C VAL A 324 2.37 -11.00 -1.66
N ASN A 325 1.17 -10.67 -2.12
CA ASN A 325 -0.07 -10.78 -1.34
C ASN A 325 -0.51 -12.23 -1.02
N LYS A 326 0.21 -13.25 -1.53
CA LYS A 326 -0.01 -14.65 -1.12
C LYS A 326 0.05 -14.85 0.41
N ILE A 327 0.80 -13.99 1.12
CA ILE A 327 0.90 -14.06 2.58
C ILE A 327 -0.47 -13.93 3.25
N LEU A 328 -1.37 -13.12 2.69
CA LEU A 328 -2.72 -12.94 3.23
C LEU A 328 -3.53 -14.23 3.19
N THR A 329 -3.33 -15.06 2.16
CA THR A 329 -4.08 -16.30 1.95
C THR A 329 -3.40 -17.53 2.56
N GLU A 330 -2.07 -17.53 2.64
CA GLU A 330 -1.29 -18.70 3.09
C GLU A 330 -1.00 -18.67 4.60
N THR A 331 -1.20 -17.52 5.28
CA THR A 331 -0.88 -17.37 6.70
C THR A 331 -2.07 -17.73 7.58
N ILE A 332 -1.80 -18.58 8.57
CA ILE A 332 -2.71 -18.91 9.66
C ILE A 332 -2.21 -18.25 10.94
N ILE A 333 -3.03 -17.39 11.50
CA ILE A 333 -2.74 -16.70 12.76
C ILE A 333 -3.17 -17.59 13.92
N SER A 334 -2.30 -17.69 14.92
CA SER A 334 -2.62 -18.31 16.19
C SER A 334 -2.00 -17.49 17.33
N LYS A 335 -2.46 -17.73 18.54
CA LYS A 335 -1.88 -17.12 19.73
C LYS A 335 -0.35 -17.35 19.78
N GLN A 336 0.10 -18.56 19.46
CA GLN A 336 1.51 -18.92 19.47
C GLN A 336 2.33 -18.17 18.41
N VAL A 337 1.75 -17.87 17.24
CA VAL A 337 2.42 -17.09 16.19
C VAL A 337 2.63 -15.64 16.62
N LEU A 338 1.71 -15.09 17.42
CA LEU A 338 1.76 -13.72 17.91
C LEU A 338 2.40 -13.58 19.31
N GLU A 339 2.95 -14.65 19.87
CA GLU A 339 3.55 -14.66 21.23
C GLU A 339 4.69 -13.65 21.41
N SER A 340 5.35 -13.26 20.32
CA SER A 340 6.42 -12.26 20.35
C SER A 340 5.96 -10.80 20.24
N ARG A 341 4.65 -10.55 20.19
CA ARG A 341 4.13 -9.18 20.13
C ARG A 341 4.52 -8.40 21.38
N ASP A 342 5.06 -7.20 21.20
CA ASP A 342 5.35 -6.31 22.32
C ASP A 342 4.03 -5.75 22.91
N GLU A 343 3.63 -6.27 24.04
CA GLU A 343 2.42 -5.87 24.77
C GLU A 343 2.63 -4.63 25.65
N SER A 344 3.86 -4.09 25.68
CA SER A 344 4.26 -3.10 26.69
C SER A 344 3.63 -1.73 26.51
N SER A 345 3.04 -1.41 25.36
CA SER A 345 2.66 -0.02 25.07
C SER A 345 1.16 0.27 25.03
N THR A 346 0.27 -0.68 24.74
CA THR A 346 -1.12 -0.30 24.43
C THR A 346 -2.22 -1.25 24.86
N SER A 347 -1.95 -2.49 25.23
CA SER A 347 -3.04 -3.39 25.60
C SER A 347 -2.66 -4.44 26.62
N ASN A 348 -3.48 -4.60 27.65
CA ASN A 348 -3.41 -5.71 28.60
C ASN A 348 -4.02 -7.01 28.02
N GLY A 349 -3.89 -7.22 26.70
CA GLY A 349 -4.45 -8.37 26.01
C GLY A 349 -3.47 -9.53 25.90
N SER A 350 -3.99 -10.72 25.68
CA SER A 350 -3.17 -11.86 25.26
C SER A 350 -2.66 -11.62 23.83
N ASP A 351 -1.60 -12.32 23.43
CA ASP A 351 -0.82 -12.11 22.21
C ASP A 351 -1.64 -11.86 20.93
N ASN A 352 -2.81 -12.48 20.79
CA ASN A 352 -3.68 -12.35 19.64
C ASN A 352 -4.88 -11.41 19.83
N ILE A 353 -4.93 -10.65 20.94
CA ILE A 353 -6.03 -9.71 21.23
C ILE A 353 -5.52 -8.28 21.05
N PHE A 354 -6.26 -7.50 20.28
CA PHE A 354 -5.98 -6.10 19.96
C PHE A 354 -7.09 -5.21 20.53
N MET A 355 -6.73 -4.14 21.20
CA MET A 355 -7.68 -3.23 21.86
C MET A 355 -7.43 -1.79 21.48
N GLY A 356 -8.49 -1.10 21.09
CA GLY A 356 -8.43 0.33 20.81
C GLY A 356 -7.55 0.74 19.63
N LEU A 357 -7.17 -0.21 18.79
CA LEU A 357 -6.33 0.01 17.59
C LEU A 357 -7.20 0.11 16.34
N GLY A 358 -6.71 0.85 15.35
CA GLY A 358 -7.30 0.89 14.02
C GLY A 358 -6.96 -0.38 13.20
N LEU A 359 -7.67 -0.58 12.09
CA LEU A 359 -7.47 -1.72 11.19
C LEU A 359 -6.02 -1.81 10.69
N SER A 360 -5.48 -0.69 10.21
CA SER A 360 -4.11 -0.60 9.67
C SER A 360 -3.06 -0.94 10.71
N GLU A 361 -3.24 -0.45 11.95
CA GLU A 361 -2.33 -0.74 13.07
C GLU A 361 -2.34 -2.23 13.44
N ILE A 362 -3.53 -2.83 13.52
CA ILE A 362 -3.66 -4.28 13.81
C ILE A 362 -2.98 -5.10 12.72
N LEU A 363 -3.27 -4.81 11.46
CA LEU A 363 -2.69 -5.53 10.33
C LEU A 363 -1.16 -5.36 10.27
N GLN A 364 -0.66 -4.14 10.51
CA GLN A 364 0.77 -3.88 10.54
C GLN A 364 1.47 -4.69 11.62
N GLN A 365 0.97 -4.68 12.86
CA GLN A 365 1.56 -5.44 13.97
C GLN A 365 1.60 -6.95 13.68
N ILE A 366 0.56 -7.48 13.05
CA ILE A 366 0.53 -8.90 12.64
C ILE A 366 1.61 -9.18 11.59
N LEU A 367 1.69 -8.34 10.55
CA LEU A 367 2.65 -8.53 9.47
C LEU A 367 4.10 -8.38 9.92
N ASP A 368 4.37 -7.50 10.88
CA ASP A 368 5.71 -7.31 11.45
C ASP A 368 6.27 -8.56 12.10
N ILE A 369 5.39 -9.36 12.68
CA ILE A 369 5.76 -10.63 13.31
C ILE A 369 5.94 -11.73 12.26
N ILE A 370 5.05 -11.79 11.27
CA ILE A 370 4.98 -12.92 10.34
C ILE A 370 6.00 -12.79 9.21
N ASP A 371 6.10 -11.63 8.60
CA ASP A 371 7.04 -11.32 7.51
C ASP A 371 7.37 -9.83 7.53
N PRO A 372 8.35 -9.41 8.32
CA PRO A 372 8.78 -8.01 8.39
C PRO A 372 9.09 -7.44 7.02
N GLY A 373 8.66 -6.23 6.77
CA GLY A 373 8.88 -5.52 5.51
C GLY A 373 7.61 -5.33 4.69
N TYR A 374 6.43 -5.69 5.19
CA TYR A 374 5.17 -5.15 4.68
C TYR A 374 4.93 -3.74 5.23
N LEU A 375 4.31 -2.90 4.42
CA LEU A 375 3.82 -1.59 4.80
C LEU A 375 2.31 -1.57 4.62
N VAL A 376 1.60 -1.24 5.69
CA VAL A 376 0.15 -0.99 5.64
C VAL A 376 -0.07 0.52 5.68
N THR A 377 -0.69 1.05 4.65
CA THR A 377 -1.03 2.48 4.56
C THR A 377 -2.53 2.63 4.57
N ASP A 378 -3.02 3.46 5.47
CA ASP A 378 -4.44 3.81 5.58
C ASP A 378 -4.66 5.19 4.97
N LYS A 379 -5.64 5.29 4.08
CA LYS A 379 -6.05 6.56 3.48
C LYS A 379 -7.21 7.21 4.23
N ASP A 380 -7.77 6.53 5.21
CA ASP A 380 -8.78 7.11 6.07
C ASP A 380 -8.10 8.08 7.05
N SER A 381 -8.44 9.36 6.96
CA SER A 381 -7.88 10.40 7.83
C SER A 381 -8.37 10.31 9.27
N ALA A 382 -9.38 9.48 9.54
CA ALA A 382 -9.92 9.27 10.87
C ALA A 382 -10.30 7.80 11.05
N PRO A 383 -9.31 6.88 11.08
CA PRO A 383 -9.58 5.45 11.20
C PRO A 383 -10.33 5.16 12.50
N ASN A 384 -11.43 4.43 12.38
CA ASN A 384 -12.18 4.00 13.54
C ASN A 384 -11.39 2.97 14.35
N THR A 385 -11.22 3.22 15.62
CA THR A 385 -10.62 2.22 16.52
C THR A 385 -11.57 1.05 16.72
N MET A 386 -11.03 -0.16 16.68
CA MET A 386 -11.75 -1.37 17.05
C MET A 386 -11.74 -1.50 18.57
N GLY A 387 -12.89 -1.74 19.18
CA GLY A 387 -12.93 -1.94 20.62
C GLY A 387 -12.04 -3.12 21.04
N ASN A 388 -12.48 -4.34 20.76
CA ASN A 388 -11.70 -5.56 20.95
C ASN A 388 -11.75 -6.38 19.68
N PHE A 389 -10.58 -6.77 19.19
CA PHE A 389 -10.41 -7.66 18.05
C PHE A 389 -9.52 -8.84 18.42
N ILE A 390 -9.97 -10.06 18.12
CA ILE A 390 -9.17 -11.26 18.31
C ILE A 390 -8.74 -11.77 16.94
N ALA A 391 -7.45 -11.69 16.65
CA ALA A 391 -6.91 -12.23 15.43
C ALA A 391 -6.70 -13.74 15.57
N TYR A 392 -7.35 -14.52 14.70
CA TYR A 392 -7.12 -15.94 14.66
C TYR A 392 -7.55 -16.55 13.31
N GLY A 393 -6.97 -17.70 12.94
CA GLY A 393 -7.27 -18.34 11.67
C GLY A 393 -6.60 -17.66 10.48
N ASN A 394 -7.24 -17.66 9.32
CA ASN A 394 -6.65 -17.11 8.09
C ASN A 394 -6.50 -15.57 8.15
N LEU A 395 -5.33 -15.05 7.75
CA LEU A 395 -5.05 -13.61 7.81
C LEU A 395 -5.99 -12.80 6.90
N LEU A 396 -6.25 -13.27 5.68
CA LEU A 396 -7.17 -12.59 4.77
C LEU A 396 -8.58 -12.50 5.36
N ALA A 397 -9.04 -13.54 6.05
CA ALA A 397 -10.33 -13.54 6.72
C ALA A 397 -10.44 -12.47 7.79
N ASN A 398 -9.40 -12.36 8.63
CA ASN A 398 -9.35 -11.33 9.64
C ASN A 398 -9.40 -9.93 9.00
N LEU A 399 -8.63 -9.72 7.93
CA LEU A 399 -8.62 -8.45 7.19
C LEU A 399 -10.01 -8.13 6.63
N GLN A 400 -10.66 -9.09 5.98
CA GLN A 400 -12.00 -8.88 5.38
C GLN A 400 -13.07 -8.52 6.42
N VAL A 401 -13.04 -9.16 7.59
CA VAL A 401 -13.97 -8.84 8.68
C VAL A 401 -13.77 -7.41 9.20
N MET A 402 -12.50 -6.99 9.34
CA MET A 402 -12.17 -5.62 9.75
C MET A 402 -12.60 -4.59 8.71
N LEU A 403 -12.32 -4.86 7.43
CA LEU A 403 -12.72 -4.00 6.31
C LEU A 403 -14.25 -3.86 6.22
N LEU A 404 -14.97 -4.97 6.34
CA LEU A 404 -16.44 -4.95 6.32
C LEU A 404 -17.02 -4.13 7.47
N ARG A 405 -16.42 -4.18 8.64
CA ARG A 405 -16.86 -3.37 9.79
C ARG A 405 -16.73 -1.87 9.49
N ASP A 406 -15.65 -1.44 8.86
CA ASP A 406 -15.34 -0.03 8.63
C ASP A 406 -15.82 0.47 7.25
N ASN A 407 -16.45 -0.39 6.45
CA ASN A 407 -16.80 -0.12 5.05
C ASN A 407 -15.59 0.32 4.23
N ASN A 408 -14.45 -0.29 4.49
CA ASN A 408 -13.20 -0.09 3.78
C ASN A 408 -12.95 -1.23 2.80
N GLN A 409 -12.03 -1.01 1.90
CA GLN A 409 -11.50 -1.97 0.95
C GLN A 409 -9.98 -1.94 0.99
N PHE A 410 -9.33 -2.96 0.44
CA PHE A 410 -7.89 -2.96 0.32
C PHE A 410 -7.45 -3.35 -1.09
N TYR A 411 -6.24 -3.01 -1.42
CA TYR A 411 -5.53 -3.53 -2.56
C TYR A 411 -4.04 -3.62 -2.24
N THR A 412 -3.37 -4.51 -2.93
CA THR A 412 -1.94 -4.70 -2.77
C THR A 412 -1.19 -4.04 -3.91
N LEU A 413 -0.10 -3.39 -3.57
CA LEU A 413 0.85 -2.86 -4.53
C LEU A 413 2.11 -3.72 -4.51
N PRO A 414 2.88 -3.75 -5.59
CA PRO A 414 4.24 -4.27 -5.57
C PRO A 414 5.05 -3.68 -4.41
N ARG A 415 6.13 -4.33 -4.02
CA ARG A 415 7.00 -3.92 -2.92
C ARG A 415 6.41 -4.13 -1.53
N LYS A 416 5.48 -5.13 -1.40
CA LYS A 416 4.84 -5.48 -0.14
C LYS A 416 4.06 -4.33 0.51
N VAL A 417 3.36 -3.52 -0.27
CA VAL A 417 2.50 -2.44 0.23
C VAL A 417 1.04 -2.89 0.21
N ILE A 418 0.35 -2.71 1.32
CA ILE A 418 -1.09 -2.94 1.45
C ILE A 418 -1.76 -1.59 1.72
N MET A 419 -2.64 -1.19 0.83
CA MET A 419 -3.40 0.06 0.94
C MET A 419 -4.78 -0.25 1.48
N ILE A 420 -5.16 0.41 2.55
CA ILE A 420 -6.54 0.46 3.06
C ILE A 420 -7.18 1.74 2.50
N ASP A 421 -8.35 1.62 1.91
CA ASP A 421 -9.02 2.71 1.19
C ASP A 421 -10.50 2.70 1.56
N PRO A 422 -11.10 3.82 2.00
CA PRO A 422 -12.54 3.91 2.14
C PRO A 422 -13.24 3.56 0.83
N VAL A 423 -14.37 2.88 0.90
CA VAL A 423 -15.19 2.61 -0.29
C VAL A 423 -15.58 3.96 -0.90
N ASN A 424 -15.03 4.25 -2.07
CA ASN A 424 -15.22 5.51 -2.75
C ASN A 424 -16.41 5.40 -3.73
N THR A 425 -17.27 6.41 -3.75
CA THR A 425 -18.41 6.53 -4.68
C THR A 425 -18.14 7.53 -5.80
N THR A 426 -16.93 8.12 -5.83
CA THR A 426 -16.57 9.11 -6.84
C THR A 426 -15.98 8.44 -8.06
N THR A 427 -16.57 8.69 -9.24
CA THR A 427 -16.07 8.15 -10.51
C THR A 427 -14.67 8.65 -10.82
N ASN A 428 -13.71 7.74 -10.96
CA ASN A 428 -12.33 8.06 -11.33
C ASN A 428 -12.14 8.09 -12.84
N TYR A 429 -12.82 7.20 -13.59
CA TYR A 429 -12.67 7.07 -15.04
C TYR A 429 -14.01 6.87 -15.76
N ILE A 430 -14.07 7.35 -16.99
CA ILE A 430 -15.20 7.11 -17.89
C ILE A 430 -14.68 6.39 -19.14
N PHE A 431 -15.17 5.18 -19.38
CA PHE A 431 -14.86 4.40 -20.58
C PHE A 431 -16.00 4.52 -21.59
N VAL A 432 -15.68 4.86 -22.84
CA VAL A 432 -16.66 4.97 -23.92
C VAL A 432 -16.40 3.91 -24.96
N HIS A 433 -17.35 3.01 -25.17
CA HIS A 433 -17.27 1.97 -26.20
C HIS A 433 -17.07 2.58 -27.59
N GLY A 434 -16.14 2.06 -28.37
CA GLY A 434 -15.82 2.56 -29.70
C GLY A 434 -14.79 3.70 -29.73
N LYS A 435 -14.42 4.27 -28.58
CA LYS A 435 -13.35 5.29 -28.49
C LYS A 435 -12.05 4.69 -27.96
N GLY A 436 -11.56 3.63 -28.60
CA GLY A 436 -10.34 2.93 -28.19
C GLY A 436 -10.54 1.86 -27.12
N TYR A 437 -11.79 1.60 -26.72
CA TYR A 437 -12.14 0.57 -25.75
C TYR A 437 -13.24 -0.34 -26.31
N GLU A 438 -13.13 -1.62 -26.01
CA GLU A 438 -14.12 -2.64 -26.35
C GLU A 438 -14.75 -3.16 -25.07
N ILE A 439 -16.06 -3.05 -24.94
CA ILE A 439 -16.79 -3.78 -23.90
C ILE A 439 -16.99 -5.21 -24.42
N SER A 440 -16.30 -6.16 -23.79
CA SER A 440 -16.32 -7.56 -24.24
C SER A 440 -17.47 -8.36 -23.63
N SER A 441 -17.92 -7.97 -22.45
CA SER A 441 -19.08 -8.57 -21.78
C SER A 441 -19.69 -7.60 -20.79
N SER A 442 -21.01 -7.69 -20.62
CA SER A 442 -21.74 -7.02 -19.55
C SER A 442 -22.90 -7.94 -19.10
N GLY A 443 -23.23 -7.89 -17.83
CA GLY A 443 -24.33 -8.68 -17.29
C GLY A 443 -24.62 -8.38 -15.84
N THR A 444 -25.83 -8.75 -15.41
CA THR A 444 -26.25 -8.71 -14.01
C THR A 444 -26.43 -10.14 -13.49
N ASP A 445 -26.02 -10.38 -12.26
CA ASP A 445 -26.15 -11.68 -11.58
C ASP A 445 -26.92 -11.49 -10.27
N ASP A 446 -28.16 -11.97 -10.23
CA ASP A 446 -29.02 -11.90 -9.04
C ASP A 446 -28.83 -13.08 -8.09
N SER A 447 -28.04 -14.07 -8.47
CA SER A 447 -27.75 -15.23 -7.62
C SER A 447 -27.01 -14.87 -6.33
N THR A 448 -26.31 -13.74 -6.36
CA THR A 448 -25.53 -13.19 -5.23
C THR A 448 -26.32 -12.27 -4.31
N VAL A 449 -27.59 -11.96 -4.64
CA VAL A 449 -28.41 -11.09 -3.80
C VAL A 449 -28.66 -11.72 -2.43
N LEU A 450 -28.42 -10.96 -1.38
CA LEU A 450 -28.72 -11.32 0.02
C LEU A 450 -29.36 -10.13 0.69
N ASN A 451 -30.60 -10.27 1.11
CA ASN A 451 -31.44 -9.18 1.60
C ASN A 451 -32.08 -9.42 2.99
N ASP A 452 -31.69 -10.52 3.62
CA ASP A 452 -32.13 -10.90 4.96
C ASP A 452 -30.96 -11.56 5.69
N ILE A 453 -30.22 -10.80 6.48
CA ILE A 453 -28.97 -11.23 7.10
C ILE A 453 -29.16 -11.41 8.59
N THR A 454 -28.87 -12.59 9.10
CA THR A 454 -28.81 -12.88 10.53
C THR A 454 -27.36 -13.11 10.94
N LEU A 455 -26.96 -12.54 12.05
CA LEU A 455 -25.64 -12.76 12.60
C LEU A 455 -25.69 -13.68 13.80
N LYS A 456 -24.78 -14.64 13.81
CA LYS A 456 -24.48 -15.46 14.97
C LYS A 456 -22.98 -15.34 15.26
N THR A 457 -22.61 -15.01 16.49
CA THR A 457 -21.23 -15.15 16.94
C THR A 457 -21.06 -16.42 17.75
N THR A 458 -19.89 -17.01 17.69
CA THR A 458 -19.55 -18.14 18.53
C THR A 458 -19.26 -17.71 19.96
N ASP A 459 -18.82 -16.46 20.13
CA ASP A 459 -18.41 -15.92 21.42
C ASP A 459 -18.95 -14.51 21.64
N SER A 460 -19.46 -14.23 22.81
CA SER A 460 -19.72 -12.88 23.30
C SER A 460 -18.76 -12.57 24.45
N PHE A 461 -18.16 -11.39 24.44
CA PHE A 461 -17.38 -10.96 25.60
C PHE A 461 -18.22 -10.23 26.61
N ARG A 462 -17.99 -10.57 27.89
CA ARG A 462 -18.56 -9.86 29.03
C ARG A 462 -17.43 -9.33 29.90
N THR A 463 -17.61 -8.12 30.38
CA THR A 463 -16.73 -7.55 31.40
C THR A 463 -17.17 -8.02 32.77
N ARG A 464 -16.22 -8.42 33.61
CA ARG A 464 -16.42 -8.84 34.97
C ARG A 464 -15.37 -8.23 35.87
N THR A 465 -15.80 -7.81 37.05
CA THR A 465 -14.90 -7.42 38.14
C THR A 465 -14.96 -8.49 39.23
N GLU A 466 -13.80 -9.02 39.57
CA GLU A 466 -13.67 -9.97 40.67
C GLU A 466 -12.68 -9.43 41.72
N SER A 467 -12.93 -9.85 42.97
CA SER A 467 -11.97 -9.66 44.07
C SER A 467 -11.58 -11.04 44.60
N PRO A 468 -10.72 -11.79 43.87
CA PRO A 468 -10.37 -13.14 44.25
C PRO A 468 -9.54 -13.11 45.53
N THR A 469 -9.68 -14.19 46.33
CA THR A 469 -8.81 -14.42 47.49
C THR A 469 -7.45 -14.95 46.98
N ALA A 470 -6.36 -14.48 47.56
CA ALA A 470 -5.06 -15.00 47.25
C ALA A 470 -4.96 -16.51 47.55
N THR A 471 -4.48 -17.30 46.61
CA THR A 471 -4.24 -18.74 46.74
C THR A 471 -2.81 -19.04 47.19
N GLY A 472 -1.94 -18.05 47.15
CA GLY A 472 -0.55 -18.00 47.60
C GLY A 472 -0.24 -16.63 48.19
N THR A 473 1.03 -16.26 48.24
CA THR A 473 1.43 -14.95 48.79
C THR A 473 0.91 -13.79 47.95
N ASN A 474 0.92 -13.97 46.63
CA ASN A 474 0.61 -12.90 45.66
C ASN A 474 -0.23 -13.38 44.46
N ASP A 475 -0.78 -14.60 44.51
CA ASP A 475 -1.42 -15.27 43.39
C ASP A 475 -2.94 -15.19 43.51
N TYR A 476 -3.61 -14.67 42.48
CA TYR A 476 -5.05 -14.45 42.43
C TYR A 476 -5.65 -15.17 41.23
N VAL A 477 -6.32 -16.30 41.51
CA VAL A 477 -6.94 -17.14 40.46
C VAL A 477 -8.30 -16.59 40.06
N LEU A 478 -8.50 -16.38 38.76
CA LEU A 478 -9.77 -15.87 38.21
C LEU A 478 -10.75 -17.01 37.95
N THR A 479 -12.03 -16.71 38.14
CA THR A 479 -13.11 -17.70 37.92
C THR A 479 -13.26 -18.07 36.45
N LYS A 480 -13.13 -17.09 35.56
CA LYS A 480 -13.16 -17.27 34.11
C LYS A 480 -11.80 -17.00 33.51
N GLU A 481 -11.51 -17.62 32.37
CA GLU A 481 -10.31 -17.29 31.62
C GLU A 481 -10.50 -15.90 31.00
N PRO A 482 -9.68 -14.89 31.35
CA PRO A 482 -9.77 -13.59 30.73
C PRO A 482 -9.30 -13.64 29.29
N ALA A 483 -10.10 -13.04 28.42
CA ALA A 483 -9.65 -12.66 27.10
C ALA A 483 -8.73 -11.43 27.20
N VAL A 484 -9.08 -10.51 28.11
CA VAL A 484 -8.31 -9.29 28.39
C VAL A 484 -8.48 -8.92 29.85
N ILE A 485 -7.38 -8.57 30.51
CA ILE A 485 -7.40 -7.92 31.81
C ILE A 485 -7.34 -6.41 31.59
N THR A 486 -8.45 -5.70 31.86
CA THR A 486 -8.56 -4.27 31.65
C THR A 486 -7.96 -3.45 32.78
N ARG A 487 -8.01 -3.97 34.00
CA ARG A 487 -7.52 -3.26 35.17
C ARG A 487 -7.25 -4.20 36.33
N VAL A 488 -6.14 -3.98 37.02
CA VAL A 488 -5.82 -4.61 38.31
C VAL A 488 -5.59 -3.52 39.35
N LEU A 489 -6.27 -3.62 40.49
CA LEU A 489 -6.16 -2.70 41.61
C LEU A 489 -5.64 -3.44 42.83
N ASP A 490 -4.74 -2.82 43.58
CA ASP A 490 -4.42 -3.14 44.96
C ASP A 490 -4.92 -2.02 45.86
N GLY A 491 -6.08 -2.24 46.51
CA GLY A 491 -6.83 -1.17 47.14
C GLY A 491 -7.30 -0.12 46.14
N THR A 492 -6.70 1.06 46.18
CA THR A 492 -6.95 2.16 45.19
C THR A 492 -5.86 2.33 44.17
N THR A 493 -4.75 1.58 44.30
CA THR A 493 -3.58 1.69 43.40
C THR A 493 -3.77 0.86 42.15
N VAL A 494 -3.64 1.49 40.96
CA VAL A 494 -3.63 0.79 39.69
C VAL A 494 -2.27 0.13 39.51
N LEU A 495 -2.27 -1.18 39.20
CA LEU A 495 -1.07 -1.94 38.91
C LEU A 495 -0.82 -2.00 37.41
N ASN A 496 0.42 -1.94 36.99
CA ASN A 496 0.84 -2.06 35.60
C ASN A 496 1.18 -3.51 35.26
N TYR A 497 0.81 -3.94 34.05
CA TYR A 497 1.26 -5.21 33.51
C TYR A 497 2.76 -5.18 33.20
N VAL A 498 3.47 -6.26 33.54
CA VAL A 498 4.86 -6.46 33.15
C VAL A 498 5.05 -7.91 32.68
N ALA A 499 5.69 -8.13 31.55
CA ALA A 499 5.87 -9.47 30.96
C ALA A 499 6.84 -10.34 31.77
N SER A 500 7.75 -9.74 32.55
CA SER A 500 8.64 -10.46 33.48
C SER A 500 9.16 -9.54 34.60
N GLY A 501 8.95 -9.94 35.78
CA GLY A 501 9.09 -9.44 37.11
C GLY A 501 10.22 -8.53 37.49
N SER A 502 10.19 -7.21 37.28
CA SER A 502 10.82 -6.26 38.20
C SER A 502 10.32 -4.83 37.95
N GLY A 503 9.31 -4.43 38.64
CA GLY A 503 8.82 -3.05 38.72
C GLY A 503 7.65 -3.03 39.72
N SER A 504 7.66 -2.15 40.70
CA SER A 504 6.56 -2.05 41.68
C SER A 504 5.84 -0.72 41.46
N PRO A 505 4.51 -0.69 41.50
CA PRO A 505 3.56 -1.79 41.66
C PRO A 505 3.15 -2.40 40.32
N SER A 506 3.29 -3.72 40.15
CA SER A 506 3.03 -4.41 38.88
C SER A 506 2.51 -5.83 39.07
N TYR A 507 1.96 -6.40 38.00
CA TYR A 507 1.48 -7.77 37.97
C TYR A 507 1.90 -8.49 36.67
N THR A 508 1.92 -9.82 36.73
CA THR A 508 2.01 -10.71 35.57
C THR A 508 0.74 -11.54 35.47
N TYR A 509 0.49 -12.13 34.32
CA TYR A 509 -0.64 -13.03 34.14
C TYR A 509 -0.21 -14.35 33.51
N ASP A 510 -0.64 -15.46 34.14
CA ASP A 510 -0.46 -16.81 33.60
C ASP A 510 -1.77 -17.33 33.01
N HIS A 511 -1.80 -17.50 31.71
CA HIS A 511 -2.98 -17.97 30.97
C HIS A 511 -3.35 -19.42 31.28
N PHE A 512 -2.37 -20.29 31.57
CA PHE A 512 -2.62 -21.71 31.82
C PHE A 512 -3.33 -21.94 33.14
N THR A 513 -2.95 -21.18 34.14
CA THR A 513 -3.50 -21.28 35.50
C THR A 513 -4.58 -20.24 35.77
N LYS A 514 -4.81 -19.28 34.86
CA LYS A 514 -5.70 -18.14 35.03
C LYS A 514 -5.36 -17.26 36.21
N THR A 515 -4.07 -17.13 36.50
CA THR A 515 -3.58 -16.51 37.72
C THR A 515 -2.96 -15.14 37.43
N VAL A 516 -3.41 -14.13 38.15
CA VAL A 516 -2.75 -12.82 38.22
C VAL A 516 -1.77 -12.89 39.38
N ASN A 517 -0.48 -12.68 39.09
CA ASN A 517 0.58 -12.70 40.09
C ASN A 517 1.05 -11.26 40.35
N LEU A 518 0.95 -10.79 41.57
CA LEU A 518 1.47 -9.50 41.97
C LEU A 518 2.96 -9.57 42.27
N ASN A 519 3.74 -8.61 41.87
CA ASN A 519 5.18 -8.55 42.13
C ASN A 519 5.53 -8.22 43.60
N SER A 520 4.56 -7.79 44.37
CA SER A 520 4.66 -7.54 45.81
C SER A 520 3.40 -7.97 46.54
N ALA A 521 3.49 -8.26 47.84
CA ALA A 521 2.30 -8.56 48.64
C ALA A 521 1.28 -7.41 48.56
N ALA A 522 0.02 -7.75 48.35
CA ALA A 522 -1.05 -6.78 48.25
C ALA A 522 -1.17 -5.96 49.56
N SER A 523 -1.33 -4.66 49.41
CA SER A 523 -1.53 -3.72 50.52
C SER A 523 -3.01 -3.55 50.89
N GLY A 524 -3.91 -3.95 50.00
CA GLY A 524 -5.34 -3.84 50.14
C GLY A 524 -6.10 -4.99 49.46
N THR A 525 -7.40 -4.81 49.26
CA THR A 525 -8.21 -5.77 48.49
C THR A 525 -7.84 -5.69 47.02
N VAL A 526 -7.44 -6.82 46.45
CA VAL A 526 -7.14 -6.90 45.01
C VAL A 526 -8.47 -6.98 44.26
N SER A 527 -8.63 -6.10 43.28
CA SER A 527 -9.80 -6.08 42.38
C SER A 527 -9.32 -6.16 40.94
N ILE A 528 -9.83 -7.13 40.18
CA ILE A 528 -9.43 -7.41 38.84
C ILE A 528 -10.62 -7.28 37.92
N GLU A 529 -10.55 -6.32 37.01
CA GLU A 529 -11.53 -6.12 35.95
C GLU A 529 -11.00 -6.76 34.67
N TYR A 530 -11.79 -7.65 34.08
CA TYR A 530 -11.39 -8.37 32.89
C TYR A 530 -12.59 -8.72 32.02
N THR A 531 -12.29 -8.92 30.74
CA THR A 531 -13.26 -9.38 29.74
C THR A 531 -13.02 -10.85 29.48
N TYR A 532 -14.07 -11.65 29.45
CA TYR A 532 -14.01 -13.10 29.20
C TYR A 532 -15.03 -13.50 28.13
N SER A 533 -14.78 -14.58 27.41
CA SER A 533 -15.71 -15.16 26.45
C SER A 533 -16.88 -15.84 27.16
N ASP A 534 -18.10 -15.52 26.76
CA ASP A 534 -19.35 -16.16 27.21
C ASP A 534 -20.17 -16.51 25.96
N SER A 535 -21.18 -17.33 26.11
CA SER A 535 -22.00 -17.94 25.05
C SER A 535 -22.32 -17.10 23.77
N SER A 536 -22.64 -17.78 22.69
CA SER A 536 -22.97 -17.23 21.37
C SER A 536 -24.09 -16.17 21.41
N LEU A 537 -23.88 -15.05 20.71
CA LEU A 537 -24.85 -13.96 20.54
C LEU A 537 -25.53 -14.08 19.18
N TYR A 538 -26.86 -13.97 19.18
CA TYR A 538 -27.66 -13.79 17.97
C TYR A 538 -28.13 -12.34 17.90
N LEU A 539 -27.87 -11.67 16.77
CA LEU A 539 -28.47 -10.38 16.48
C LEU A 539 -29.76 -10.56 15.67
N ALA A 540 -30.68 -9.64 15.88
CA ALA A 540 -31.90 -9.59 15.08
C ALA A 540 -31.58 -9.48 13.59
N PRO A 541 -32.39 -10.14 12.70
CA PRO A 541 -32.18 -10.05 11.28
C PRO A 541 -32.19 -8.60 10.78
N SER A 542 -31.23 -8.25 9.92
CA SER A 542 -31.24 -7.00 9.15
C SER A 542 -31.82 -7.31 7.77
N THR A 543 -32.95 -6.68 7.43
CA THR A 543 -33.69 -6.92 6.19
C THR A 543 -33.77 -5.67 5.34
N ASP A 544 -33.83 -5.82 4.01
CA ASP A 544 -34.13 -4.77 3.06
C ASP A 544 -35.46 -5.06 2.35
N ALA A 545 -36.50 -4.30 2.66
CA ALA A 545 -37.86 -4.55 2.16
C ALA A 545 -37.97 -4.31 0.65
N SER A 546 -37.23 -3.38 0.08
CA SER A 546 -37.27 -3.05 -1.35
C SER A 546 -36.60 -4.16 -2.17
N SER A 547 -35.47 -4.65 -1.72
CA SER A 547 -34.79 -5.78 -2.34
C SER A 547 -35.60 -7.06 -2.23
N ILE A 548 -36.24 -7.32 -1.06
CA ILE A 548 -37.14 -8.46 -0.88
C ILE A 548 -38.32 -8.40 -1.86
N ALA A 549 -38.90 -7.22 -2.07
CA ALA A 549 -40.00 -7.05 -3.04
C ALA A 549 -39.54 -7.30 -4.48
N LYS A 550 -38.29 -6.96 -4.83
CA LYS A 550 -37.73 -7.10 -6.18
C LYS A 550 -37.23 -8.51 -6.49
N TYR A 551 -36.51 -9.13 -5.54
CA TYR A 551 -35.79 -10.40 -5.79
C TYR A 551 -36.33 -11.59 -4.98
N GLY A 552 -37.36 -11.39 -4.14
CA GLY A 552 -37.77 -12.34 -3.12
C GLY A 552 -36.84 -12.33 -1.90
N ARG A 553 -37.25 -12.99 -0.82
CA ARG A 553 -36.45 -13.11 0.38
C ARG A 553 -35.29 -14.08 0.16
N LYS A 554 -34.07 -13.60 0.32
CA LYS A 554 -32.82 -14.37 0.22
C LYS A 554 -32.06 -14.20 1.52
N SER A 555 -32.17 -15.18 2.40
CA SER A 555 -31.66 -15.13 3.77
C SER A 555 -30.32 -15.79 3.90
N LYS A 556 -29.43 -15.21 4.71
CA LYS A 556 -28.17 -15.81 5.11
C LYS A 556 -27.85 -15.54 6.57
N GLN A 557 -27.26 -16.55 7.22
CA GLN A 557 -26.61 -16.40 8.53
C GLN A 557 -25.11 -16.26 8.32
N ILE A 558 -24.52 -15.23 8.91
CA ILE A 558 -23.07 -14.98 8.90
C ILE A 558 -22.51 -15.09 10.32
N SER A 559 -21.27 -15.53 10.43
CA SER A 559 -20.55 -15.71 11.70
C SER A 559 -19.15 -15.11 11.59
N PRO A 560 -18.99 -13.79 11.66
CA PRO A 560 -17.70 -13.14 11.54
C PRO A 560 -16.80 -13.50 12.72
N MET A 561 -15.54 -13.82 12.40
CA MET A 561 -14.53 -14.17 13.38
C MET A 561 -13.89 -12.92 13.97
N GLY A 562 -13.45 -12.99 15.22
CA GLY A 562 -12.55 -12.03 15.85
C GLY A 562 -13.18 -10.73 16.33
N LEU A 563 -14.34 -10.32 15.84
CA LEU A 563 -15.01 -9.09 16.26
C LEU A 563 -16.04 -9.33 17.36
N HIS A 564 -16.05 -8.45 18.33
CA HIS A 564 -16.89 -8.52 19.49
C HIS A 564 -17.55 -7.17 19.78
N GLY A 565 -18.68 -7.24 20.51
CA GLY A 565 -19.47 -6.07 20.86
C GLY A 565 -20.62 -5.82 19.87
N THR A 566 -21.80 -5.56 20.42
CA THR A 566 -23.06 -5.43 19.67
C THR A 566 -22.98 -4.34 18.60
N SER A 567 -22.27 -3.24 18.88
CA SER A 567 -22.09 -2.13 17.92
C SER A 567 -21.31 -2.54 16.68
N ASN A 568 -20.16 -3.20 16.86
CA ASN A 568 -19.33 -3.69 15.74
C ASN A 568 -20.07 -4.72 14.89
N LEU A 569 -20.76 -5.65 15.56
CA LEU A 569 -21.52 -6.70 14.89
C LEU A 569 -22.71 -6.14 14.09
N SER A 570 -23.38 -5.11 14.61
CA SER A 570 -24.48 -4.43 13.91
C SER A 570 -23.98 -3.72 12.65
N LEU A 571 -22.79 -3.09 12.70
CA LEU A 571 -22.17 -2.46 11.52
C LEU A 571 -21.87 -3.49 10.44
N ILE A 572 -21.27 -4.64 10.81
CA ILE A 572 -20.99 -5.72 9.87
C ILE A 572 -22.26 -6.20 9.16
N VAL A 573 -23.32 -6.48 9.91
CA VAL A 573 -24.59 -6.96 9.33
C VAL A 573 -25.18 -5.93 8.38
N THR A 574 -25.14 -4.65 8.75
CA THR A 574 -25.66 -3.57 7.93
C THR A 574 -24.84 -3.41 6.65
N ASN A 575 -23.53 -3.31 6.75
CA ASN A 575 -22.64 -3.13 5.60
C ASN A 575 -22.73 -4.34 4.66
N PHE A 576 -22.70 -5.56 5.21
CA PHE A 576 -22.83 -6.78 4.42
C PHE A 576 -24.17 -6.87 3.67
N LYS A 577 -25.27 -6.49 4.31
CA LYS A 577 -26.58 -6.43 3.67
C LYS A 577 -26.59 -5.36 2.59
N ASP A 578 -26.10 -4.16 2.88
CA ASP A 578 -26.12 -3.03 1.94
C ASP A 578 -25.29 -3.33 0.69
N ASP A 579 -24.19 -4.04 0.84
CA ASP A 579 -23.37 -4.50 -0.29
C ASP A 579 -24.05 -5.59 -1.15
N ASN A 580 -24.91 -6.43 -0.56
CA ASN A 580 -25.43 -7.61 -1.23
C ASN A 580 -26.93 -7.56 -1.56
N LYS A 581 -27.63 -6.47 -1.24
CA LYS A 581 -29.09 -6.36 -1.46
C LYS A 581 -29.53 -6.21 -2.91
N GLU A 582 -28.63 -5.81 -3.80
CA GLU A 582 -28.89 -5.65 -5.24
C GLU A 582 -28.14 -6.69 -6.08
N ALA A 583 -28.58 -6.92 -7.30
CA ALA A 583 -27.91 -7.81 -8.25
C ALA A 583 -26.52 -7.25 -8.64
N ASN A 584 -25.53 -8.14 -8.75
CA ASN A 584 -24.17 -7.75 -9.07
C ASN A 584 -24.02 -7.43 -10.57
N GLU A 585 -23.63 -6.20 -10.89
CA GLU A 585 -23.24 -5.84 -12.26
C GLU A 585 -21.78 -6.21 -12.52
N ARG A 586 -21.52 -6.79 -13.68
CA ARG A 586 -20.17 -7.17 -14.13
C ARG A 586 -19.94 -6.66 -15.54
N ILE A 587 -18.78 -6.03 -15.73
CA ILE A 587 -18.35 -5.53 -17.04
C ILE A 587 -16.90 -5.93 -17.27
N SER A 588 -16.61 -6.40 -18.48
CA SER A 588 -15.25 -6.63 -18.94
C SER A 588 -14.91 -5.66 -20.07
N ILE A 589 -13.84 -4.90 -19.90
CA ILE A 589 -13.37 -3.88 -20.83
C ILE A 589 -12.02 -4.31 -21.37
N ARG A 590 -11.87 -4.30 -22.68
CA ARG A 590 -10.59 -4.53 -23.35
C ARG A 590 -10.07 -3.20 -23.90
N ALA A 591 -8.86 -2.82 -23.49
CA ALA A 591 -8.11 -1.72 -24.01
C ALA A 591 -6.95 -2.23 -24.87
N PRO A 592 -6.80 -1.81 -26.14
CA PRO A 592 -5.68 -2.21 -26.99
C PRO A 592 -4.39 -1.47 -26.67
N LEU A 593 -4.32 -0.83 -25.52
CA LEU A 593 -3.20 -0.04 -25.03
C LEU A 593 -2.92 -0.37 -23.55
N LEU A 594 -1.73 -0.03 -23.11
CA LEU A 594 -1.31 -0.18 -21.73
C LEU A 594 -1.92 0.95 -20.89
N LEU A 595 -2.74 0.59 -19.91
CA LEU A 595 -3.33 1.54 -18.98
C LEU A 595 -2.54 1.51 -17.67
N ASN A 596 -1.60 2.44 -17.51
CA ASN A 596 -0.68 2.48 -16.36
C ASN A 596 -1.27 3.17 -15.13
N SER A 597 -2.25 4.07 -15.32
CA SER A 597 -2.86 4.86 -14.25
C SER A 597 -4.03 4.16 -13.54
N ILE A 598 -4.48 3.03 -14.08
CA ILE A 598 -5.62 2.30 -13.54
C ILE A 598 -5.16 1.30 -12.48
N ARG A 599 -5.93 1.21 -11.40
CA ARG A 599 -5.69 0.26 -10.30
C ARG A 599 -7.00 -0.38 -9.83
N ILE A 600 -6.86 -1.44 -9.04
CA ILE A 600 -7.96 -2.05 -8.31
C ILE A 600 -8.66 -0.98 -7.44
N ASN A 601 -9.95 -1.14 -7.26
CA ASN A 601 -10.84 -0.27 -6.48
C ASN A 601 -11.10 1.12 -7.07
N HIS A 602 -10.55 1.47 -8.24
CA HIS A 602 -11.01 2.67 -8.93
C HIS A 602 -12.46 2.52 -9.37
N GLU A 603 -13.25 3.57 -9.15
CA GLU A 603 -14.62 3.67 -9.62
C GLU A 603 -14.65 4.09 -11.08
N ILE A 604 -15.39 3.36 -11.89
CA ILE A 604 -15.50 3.61 -13.32
C ILE A 604 -16.95 3.76 -13.78
N GLN A 605 -17.16 4.60 -14.78
CA GLN A 605 -18.38 4.62 -15.56
C GLN A 605 -18.11 4.07 -16.95
N VAL A 606 -19.05 3.31 -17.47
CA VAL A 606 -18.97 2.79 -18.84
C VAL A 606 -20.12 3.34 -19.65
N LYS A 607 -19.80 4.02 -20.74
CA LYS A 607 -20.78 4.60 -21.68
C LYS A 607 -20.74 3.78 -22.96
N ASN A 608 -21.90 3.36 -23.43
CA ASN A 608 -22.03 2.70 -24.72
C ASN A 608 -23.21 3.31 -25.49
N ASP A 609 -22.88 4.20 -26.40
CA ASP A 609 -23.88 4.90 -27.23
C ASP A 609 -24.47 4.00 -28.33
N ILE A 610 -23.83 2.85 -28.65
CA ILE A 610 -24.20 1.99 -29.77
C ILE A 610 -25.27 0.95 -29.41
N ILE A 611 -25.17 0.35 -28.21
CA ILE A 611 -26.06 -0.73 -27.78
C ILE A 611 -27.12 -0.29 -26.77
N GLY A 612 -27.24 1.02 -26.54
CA GLY A 612 -28.26 1.57 -25.64
C GLY A 612 -28.08 1.17 -24.17
N ILE A 613 -26.96 0.54 -23.84
CA ILE A 613 -26.58 0.27 -22.46
C ILE A 613 -26.08 1.59 -21.87
N ASN A 614 -27.01 2.40 -21.53
CA ASN A 614 -26.73 3.53 -20.64
C ASN A 614 -26.77 2.94 -19.24
N ILE A 615 -25.63 2.47 -18.73
CA ILE A 615 -25.48 1.99 -17.35
C ILE A 615 -25.86 3.12 -16.37
N THR A 616 -26.12 4.30 -16.89
CA THR A 616 -26.44 5.51 -16.13
C THR A 616 -27.90 5.91 -16.13
N THR A 617 -28.80 5.25 -16.86
CA THR A 617 -30.20 5.65 -16.90
C THR A 617 -30.99 5.08 -15.74
N GLY A 618 -31.15 5.88 -14.71
CA GLY A 618 -32.11 5.66 -13.63
C GLY A 618 -31.54 5.55 -12.21
N GLN A 619 -30.23 5.52 -12.06
CA GLN A 619 -29.59 5.60 -10.75
C GLN A 619 -28.75 6.88 -10.64
N SER A 620 -28.74 7.47 -9.46
CA SER A 620 -28.09 8.76 -9.20
C SER A 620 -26.57 8.70 -9.28
N ASN A 621 -25.95 7.53 -9.37
CA ASN A 621 -24.49 7.38 -9.57
C ASN A 621 -24.13 5.93 -9.93
N PRO A 622 -24.07 5.57 -11.20
CA PRO A 622 -23.75 4.21 -11.60
C PRO A 622 -22.25 4.06 -11.86
N SER A 623 -21.44 4.25 -10.84
CA SER A 623 -20.05 3.85 -10.87
C SER A 623 -19.92 2.40 -10.39
N ILE A 624 -19.05 1.65 -11.04
CA ILE A 624 -18.68 0.30 -10.68
C ILE A 624 -17.17 0.22 -10.44
N GLN A 625 -16.75 -0.65 -9.54
CA GLN A 625 -15.34 -0.77 -9.16
C GLN A 625 -14.57 -1.73 -10.04
N ILE A 626 -13.31 -1.42 -10.30
CA ILE A 626 -12.35 -2.34 -10.90
C ILE A 626 -12.00 -3.44 -9.89
N LYS A 627 -12.27 -4.69 -10.28
CA LYS A 627 -12.02 -5.88 -9.46
C LYS A 627 -10.76 -6.64 -9.86
N SER A 628 -10.44 -6.66 -11.15
CA SER A 628 -9.17 -7.21 -11.63
C SER A 628 -8.65 -6.48 -12.84
N ILE A 629 -7.33 -6.46 -13.00
CA ILE A 629 -6.65 -5.90 -14.14
C ILE A 629 -5.65 -6.91 -14.66
N GLU A 630 -5.61 -7.09 -15.98
CA GLU A 630 -4.68 -7.97 -16.65
C GLU A 630 -3.86 -7.19 -17.67
N TRP A 631 -2.54 -7.34 -17.64
CA TRP A 631 -1.62 -6.73 -18.59
C TRP A 631 -0.89 -7.75 -19.42
N PHE A 632 -0.72 -7.46 -20.70
CA PHE A 632 -0.11 -8.36 -21.66
C PHE A 632 1.08 -7.73 -22.37
N TYR A 633 2.18 -8.47 -22.47
CA TYR A 633 3.36 -8.10 -23.22
C TYR A 633 3.66 -9.20 -24.27
N PRO A 634 4.04 -8.89 -25.50
CA PRO A 634 4.42 -7.54 -26.02
C PRO A 634 3.26 -6.69 -26.56
N GLU A 635 2.01 -7.16 -26.51
CA GLU A 635 0.86 -6.50 -27.12
C GLU A 635 0.59 -5.09 -26.52
N GLY A 636 0.96 -4.85 -25.29
CA GLY A 636 0.64 -3.61 -24.57
C GLY A 636 -0.87 -3.46 -24.37
N ARG A 637 -1.59 -4.57 -24.19
CA ARG A 637 -3.03 -4.61 -23.98
C ARG A 637 -3.37 -4.69 -22.51
N THR A 638 -4.51 -4.08 -22.13
CA THR A 638 -5.07 -4.18 -20.79
C THR A 638 -6.48 -4.75 -20.85
N ILE A 639 -6.83 -5.66 -19.94
CA ILE A 639 -8.19 -6.11 -19.69
C ILE A 639 -8.56 -5.69 -18.27
N ILE A 640 -9.75 -5.10 -18.13
CA ILE A 640 -10.29 -4.64 -16.86
C ILE A 640 -11.59 -5.40 -16.63
N ASN A 641 -11.71 -6.05 -15.48
CA ASN A 641 -12.99 -6.59 -15.02
C ASN A 641 -13.48 -5.72 -13.86
N ALA A 642 -14.67 -5.19 -14.00
CA ALA A 642 -15.30 -4.33 -13.03
C ALA A 642 -16.65 -4.87 -12.60
N GLY A 643 -17.06 -4.56 -11.39
CA GLY A 643 -18.34 -4.92 -10.82
C GLY A 643 -18.63 -4.07 -9.59
N GLU A 644 -19.80 -4.24 -8.99
CA GLU A 644 -20.09 -3.63 -7.72
C GLU A 644 -19.15 -4.18 -6.63
N HIS A 645 -18.82 -3.32 -5.67
CA HIS A 645 -18.13 -3.78 -4.47
C HIS A 645 -19.11 -4.66 -3.67
N LYS A 646 -18.76 -5.91 -3.49
CA LYS A 646 -19.57 -6.85 -2.71
C LYS A 646 -18.66 -7.78 -1.93
N PHE A 647 -18.84 -7.79 -0.63
CA PHE A 647 -18.28 -8.87 0.18
C PHE A 647 -19.02 -10.16 -0.15
N ASP A 648 -18.31 -11.15 -0.68
CA ASP A 648 -18.91 -12.42 -1.03
C ASP A 648 -19.24 -13.21 0.24
N SER A 649 -20.48 -13.63 0.36
CA SER A 649 -20.92 -14.50 1.46
C SER A 649 -20.12 -15.80 1.56
N PHE A 650 -19.60 -16.26 0.42
CA PHE A 650 -18.79 -17.47 0.34
C PHE A 650 -17.43 -17.33 1.02
N ASP A 651 -16.88 -16.11 1.03
CA ASP A 651 -15.61 -15.85 1.71
C ASP A 651 -15.77 -15.85 3.23
N ILE A 652 -16.89 -15.32 3.74
CA ILE A 652 -17.16 -15.34 5.18
C ILE A 652 -17.40 -16.78 5.69
N ASP A 653 -18.02 -17.64 4.90
CA ASP A 653 -18.28 -19.03 5.29
C ASP A 653 -17.05 -19.94 5.26
N LYS A 654 -16.09 -19.68 4.40
CA LYS A 654 -14.82 -20.42 4.38
C LYS A 654 -14.01 -20.30 5.65
N PHE A 655 -14.33 -19.32 6.47
CA PHE A 655 -13.60 -18.97 7.67
C PHE A 655 -14.31 -19.39 8.96
N THR A 656 -15.47 -20.01 8.85
CA THR A 656 -16.24 -20.52 9.99
C THR A 656 -16.06 -22.01 10.25
N ALA A 657 -15.24 -22.71 9.46
CA ALA A 657 -14.97 -24.15 9.58
C ALA A 657 -13.68 -24.46 10.35
#